data_a89420c2aa110496c1f0e6a78bd58395
#
_entry.id   a89420c2aa110496c1f0e6a78bd58395
#
_cell.length_a   1.000
_cell.length_b   1.000
_cell.length_c   1.000
_cell.angle_alpha   90.00
_cell.angle_beta   90.00
_cell.angle_gamma   90.00
#
_symmetry.space_group_name_H-M   'P 1'
#
loop_
_entity.id
_entity.type
_entity.pdbx_description
1 polymer ?
#
loop_
_entity_poly.entity_id
_entity_poly.type
_entity_poly.pdbx_seq_one_letter_code
_entity_poly.pdbx_strand_id
1 'polypeptide(L)'
;MKIISIKYKNYRCFNDITIKFNTTKKKNIHMVVAPNGGGKTEMLFSFQWVLYGFDFEKLNGKDDTPYSLNSTLYHALENGSAGDSRSCSVELAFEANDKIYTIKRTEKFTKKYRGNEVWSDGGTVELSFTDHNGVRSNPETDLELVEASLSKIIPKKILNGIIFDGERMKQLSQVTDESRGAVEGVISQITNEELFERCKTELGLLLKENSRAIKALGKKAGDEDDVEEIEDKIQETLQKIESYENTLDIDEVRIRELTARLDEIHKALEESKDTKNLEEERARLKNELSSKDKKLAILYDNLRDDLDDGYLLICDDVLNNVQKLLDKYDIPASLTVAAVRNILARDTCICGAEWTPEHRQRLEDLLTQLPPDNVNSAIGEMVNHAKLDQEELKKTLGRTFKEIRNTEKEIKQIKEDISNISLRITEGATEQIKDLEEENIRKTKELGVLESEVQKIKEELPVLKRLVVQLRRDRNECGKFGEQLKVLADREEFINKCINAIKAVDEYNKMLSLKEINERLNQAYEMLSEDYDNGRRLYIVQYNKKTKYRMASYIEGKFNKIYKEDRETIAAFAAQPDILDPVDALKEYYICKVLESNSTGQAKINTLSFAKSILDFSRAERDVNSTELTRSYPFLIDSPFTELSDGNLEKSARRLHEFADQVILMISNESLSGVKDLIMPYVGGMTTLEKNNNDASSKIK
;
A
#
# COMPACT_ATOMS: atom_id res chain seq x y z
N MET A 1 -14.42 21.30 -19.37
CA MET A 1 -15.87 21.28 -19.05
C MET A 1 -16.24 22.58 -18.36
N LYS A 2 -17.39 23.21 -18.75
CA LYS A 2 -17.90 24.42 -18.14
C LYS A 2 -19.40 24.25 -17.82
N ILE A 3 -19.80 24.45 -16.60
CA ILE A 3 -21.21 24.34 -16.19
C ILE A 3 -21.94 25.61 -16.64
N ILE A 4 -23.07 25.42 -17.34
CA ILE A 4 -23.90 26.49 -17.88
C ILE A 4 -25.08 26.78 -16.93
N SER A 5 -25.85 25.76 -16.58
CA SER A 5 -27.00 25.91 -15.69
C SER A 5 -27.37 24.63 -14.99
N ILE A 6 -28.04 24.75 -13.86
CA ILE A 6 -28.68 23.64 -13.17
C ILE A 6 -30.13 24.01 -12.87
N LYS A 7 -31.05 23.08 -13.12
CA LYS A 7 -32.48 23.23 -12.88
C LYS A 7 -32.96 22.14 -11.96
N TYR A 8 -33.66 22.54 -10.93
CA TYR A 8 -34.24 21.66 -9.93
C TYR A 8 -35.76 21.64 -10.06
N LYS A 9 -36.36 20.48 -9.77
CA LYS A 9 -37.79 20.31 -9.59
C LYS A 9 -38.03 19.33 -8.45
N ASN A 10 -38.65 19.82 -7.37
CA ASN A 10 -38.97 19.04 -6.18
C ASN A 10 -37.80 18.28 -5.55
N TYR A 11 -36.57 18.77 -5.72
CA TYR A 11 -35.37 18.12 -5.25
C TYR A 11 -34.94 18.72 -3.88
N ARG A 12 -35.00 17.92 -2.84
CA ARG A 12 -34.61 18.29 -1.45
C ARG A 12 -35.19 19.66 -1.03
N CYS A 13 -34.36 20.67 -0.78
CA CYS A 13 -34.83 22.01 -0.44
C CYS A 13 -35.22 22.88 -1.67
N PHE A 14 -35.09 22.38 -2.91
CA PHE A 14 -35.37 23.12 -4.15
C PHE A 14 -36.65 22.67 -4.81
N ASN A 15 -37.66 23.55 -4.89
CA ASN A 15 -38.93 23.22 -5.51
C ASN A 15 -38.92 23.35 -7.02
N ASP A 16 -38.77 24.56 -7.57
CA ASP A 16 -38.62 24.85 -8.99
C ASP A 16 -37.67 26.04 -9.17
N ILE A 17 -36.40 25.73 -9.33
CA ILE A 17 -35.31 26.73 -9.38
C ILE A 17 -34.38 26.42 -10.55
N THR A 18 -34.03 27.46 -11.29
CA THR A 18 -32.99 27.41 -12.32
C THR A 18 -31.87 28.39 -11.99
N ILE A 19 -30.65 27.92 -11.87
CA ILE A 19 -29.46 28.72 -11.65
C ILE A 19 -28.62 28.69 -12.92
N LYS A 20 -28.24 29.88 -13.41
CA LYS A 20 -27.33 30.04 -14.56
C LYS A 20 -25.98 30.51 -14.06
N PHE A 21 -24.92 29.83 -14.46
CA PHE A 21 -23.57 30.10 -14.02
C PHE A 21 -22.84 31.02 -15.02
N ASN A 22 -22.92 32.31 -14.78
CA ASN A 22 -22.31 33.32 -15.66
C ASN A 22 -20.84 33.53 -15.29
N THR A 23 -19.93 33.00 -16.12
CA THR A 23 -18.48 33.15 -15.93
C THR A 23 -17.79 33.45 -17.26
N THR A 24 -16.69 34.20 -17.17
CA THR A 24 -15.79 34.53 -18.31
C THR A 24 -14.36 34.18 -17.95
N LYS A 25 -13.43 34.19 -18.90
CA LYS A 25 -12.00 33.90 -18.63
C LYS A 25 -11.38 34.81 -17.56
N LYS A 26 -11.82 36.10 -17.47
CA LYS A 26 -11.30 37.05 -16.46
C LYS A 26 -12.09 37.04 -15.16
N LYS A 27 -13.38 36.69 -15.22
CA LYS A 27 -14.32 36.65 -14.11
C LYS A 27 -14.90 35.23 -14.05
N ASN A 28 -14.07 34.32 -13.58
CA ASN A 28 -14.36 32.88 -13.65
C ASN A 28 -15.02 32.31 -12.38
N ILE A 29 -15.29 33.14 -11.37
CA ILE A 29 -16.01 32.73 -10.17
C ILE A 29 -17.49 33.03 -10.35
N HIS A 30 -18.36 32.03 -10.17
CA HIS A 30 -19.78 32.22 -9.92
C HIS A 30 -20.07 31.97 -8.43
N MET A 31 -20.60 32.96 -7.75
CA MET A 31 -20.83 32.90 -6.33
C MET A 31 -22.29 32.58 -6.02
N VAL A 32 -22.52 31.57 -5.17
CA VAL A 32 -23.84 31.25 -4.61
C VAL A 32 -23.84 31.61 -3.14
N VAL A 33 -24.58 32.67 -2.80
CA VAL A 33 -24.66 33.16 -1.43
C VAL A 33 -25.95 32.65 -0.80
N ALA A 34 -25.86 31.98 0.34
CA ALA A 34 -26.99 31.44 1.05
C ALA A 34 -26.75 31.42 2.56
N PRO A 35 -27.77 31.65 3.40
CA PRO A 35 -27.66 31.50 4.85
C PRO A 35 -27.33 30.02 5.21
N ASN A 36 -26.97 29.78 6.47
CA ASN A 36 -26.81 28.43 6.95
C ASN A 36 -28.13 27.65 6.87
N GLY A 37 -28.11 26.43 6.35
CA GLY A 37 -29.31 25.67 6.04
C GLY A 37 -30.07 26.19 4.79
N GLY A 38 -29.49 27.09 3.98
CA GLY A 38 -30.08 27.63 2.73
C GLY A 38 -29.83 26.76 1.48
N GLY A 39 -29.38 25.52 1.62
CA GLY A 39 -29.23 24.56 0.52
C GLY A 39 -27.87 24.55 -0.20
N LYS A 40 -26.81 25.17 0.37
CA LYS A 40 -25.47 25.14 -0.23
C LYS A 40 -24.96 23.72 -0.44
N THR A 41 -24.92 22.94 0.61
CA THR A 41 -24.45 21.55 0.58
C THR A 41 -25.38 20.66 -0.26
N GLU A 42 -26.70 20.91 -0.23
CA GLU A 42 -27.67 20.23 -1.08
C GLU A 42 -27.43 20.48 -2.57
N MET A 43 -27.05 21.70 -2.93
CA MET A 43 -26.64 22.03 -4.28
C MET A 43 -25.38 21.27 -4.68
N LEU A 44 -24.39 21.16 -3.81
CA LEU A 44 -23.17 20.42 -4.05
C LEU A 44 -23.46 18.93 -4.34
N PHE A 45 -24.29 18.29 -3.51
CA PHE A 45 -24.70 16.90 -3.71
C PHE A 45 -25.52 16.70 -4.98
N SER A 46 -26.28 17.71 -5.41
CA SER A 46 -27.08 17.61 -6.63
C SER A 46 -26.22 17.41 -7.88
N PHE A 47 -24.99 17.95 -7.93
CA PHE A 47 -24.05 17.69 -9.03
C PHE A 47 -23.60 16.23 -9.07
N GLN A 48 -23.30 15.63 -7.91
CA GLN A 48 -22.96 14.21 -7.85
C GLN A 48 -24.16 13.35 -8.24
N TRP A 49 -25.33 13.67 -7.68
CA TRP A 49 -26.56 12.91 -7.92
C TRP A 49 -26.98 12.93 -9.39
N VAL A 50 -26.96 14.09 -10.06
CA VAL A 50 -27.38 14.18 -11.45
C VAL A 50 -26.43 13.47 -12.40
N LEU A 51 -25.12 13.52 -12.14
CA LEU A 51 -24.11 12.90 -12.99
C LEU A 51 -24.07 11.37 -12.81
N TYR A 52 -23.93 10.89 -11.59
CA TYR A 52 -23.65 9.46 -11.34
C TYR A 52 -24.58 8.78 -10.32
N GLY A 53 -25.59 9.50 -9.83
CA GLY A 53 -26.37 9.05 -8.69
C GLY A 53 -25.60 9.26 -7.37
N PHE A 54 -26.33 9.41 -6.30
CA PHE A 54 -25.79 9.59 -4.96
C PHE A 54 -26.66 8.86 -3.95
N ASP A 55 -26.04 8.08 -3.08
CA ASP A 55 -26.72 7.34 -2.04
C ASP A 55 -26.78 8.21 -0.78
N PHE A 56 -27.93 8.81 -0.53
CA PHE A 56 -28.14 9.68 0.62
C PHE A 56 -28.17 8.93 1.95
N GLU A 57 -28.48 7.62 1.95
CA GLU A 57 -28.45 6.80 3.17
C GLU A 57 -27.02 6.66 3.76
N LYS A 58 -26.01 6.83 2.92
CA LYS A 58 -24.58 6.84 3.35
C LYS A 58 -24.12 8.17 3.94
N LEU A 59 -24.95 9.19 3.92
CA LEU A 59 -24.70 10.43 4.67
C LEU A 59 -24.93 10.15 6.15
N ASN A 60 -23.91 9.76 6.85
CA ASN A 60 -23.84 9.46 8.29
C ASN A 60 -24.92 10.10 9.15
N GLY A 61 -26.05 9.45 9.35
CA GLY A 61 -26.97 9.53 10.47
C GLY A 61 -27.48 10.90 10.95
N LYS A 62 -27.11 12.01 10.29
CA LYS A 62 -27.45 13.38 10.66
C LYS A 62 -28.44 14.05 9.75
N ASP A 63 -28.83 13.38 8.67
CA ASP A 63 -29.75 13.96 7.72
C ASP A 63 -31.16 13.40 7.94
N ASP A 64 -32.11 14.25 8.31
CA ASP A 64 -33.50 13.89 8.55
C ASP A 64 -34.23 13.38 7.27
N THR A 65 -33.56 13.46 6.11
CA THR A 65 -34.13 13.08 4.81
C THR A 65 -33.16 12.25 3.97
N PRO A 66 -33.20 10.92 4.05
CA PRO A 66 -32.31 10.03 3.29
C PRO A 66 -32.68 9.88 1.79
N TYR A 67 -33.49 10.78 1.25
CA TYR A 67 -34.03 10.69 -0.11
C TYR A 67 -33.86 11.99 -0.90
N SER A 68 -33.91 11.89 -2.23
CA SER A 68 -33.78 13.00 -3.17
C SER A 68 -35.04 13.91 -3.27
N LEU A 69 -36.21 13.40 -2.90
CA LEU A 69 -37.46 14.16 -2.96
C LEU A 69 -37.54 15.24 -1.87
N ASN A 70 -38.17 16.37 -2.17
CA ASN A 70 -38.43 17.41 -1.19
C ASN A 70 -39.19 16.85 0.04
N SER A 71 -38.73 17.21 1.25
CA SER A 71 -39.23 16.65 2.52
C SER A 71 -40.73 16.91 2.72
N THR A 72 -41.20 18.10 2.38
CA THR A 72 -42.65 18.45 2.47
C THR A 72 -43.47 17.54 1.56
N LEU A 73 -43.01 17.29 0.34
CA LEU A 73 -43.70 16.39 -0.61
C LEU A 73 -43.60 14.94 -0.19
N TYR A 74 -42.48 14.53 0.41
CA TYR A 74 -42.31 13.18 0.94
C TYR A 74 -43.27 12.92 2.10
N HIS A 75 -43.36 13.81 3.09
CA HIS A 75 -44.34 13.69 4.18
C HIS A 75 -45.79 13.79 3.71
N ALA A 76 -46.05 14.62 2.71
CA ALA A 76 -47.39 14.65 2.09
C ALA A 76 -47.71 13.31 1.42
N LEU A 77 -46.73 12.62 0.83
CA LEU A 77 -46.88 11.31 0.24
C LEU A 77 -47.07 10.21 1.30
N GLU A 78 -46.34 10.26 2.41
CA GLU A 78 -46.54 9.35 3.56
C GLU A 78 -47.96 9.42 4.12
N ASN A 79 -48.54 10.61 4.15
CA ASN A 79 -49.91 10.83 4.64
C ASN A 79 -50.96 10.72 3.54
N GLY A 80 -50.59 10.53 2.28
CA GLY A 80 -51.48 10.41 1.12
C GLY A 80 -52.13 9.04 0.97
N SER A 81 -52.81 8.83 -0.14
CA SER A 81 -53.46 7.56 -0.48
C SER A 81 -52.47 6.56 -1.09
N ALA A 82 -52.72 5.27 -0.86
CA ALA A 82 -51.95 4.21 -1.51
C ALA A 82 -52.01 4.34 -3.04
N GLY A 83 -50.85 4.29 -3.70
CA GLY A 83 -50.72 4.54 -5.14
C GLY A 83 -50.42 5.98 -5.53
N ASP A 84 -50.50 6.95 -4.56
CA ASP A 84 -50.05 8.31 -4.82
C ASP A 84 -48.55 8.32 -5.11
N SER A 85 -48.15 9.16 -6.06
CA SER A 85 -46.75 9.29 -6.45
C SER A 85 -46.31 10.75 -6.61
N ARG A 86 -45.04 11.00 -6.36
CA ARG A 86 -44.35 12.29 -6.58
C ARG A 86 -42.99 12.03 -7.21
N SER A 87 -42.50 12.97 -7.98
CA SER A 87 -41.17 12.89 -8.58
C SER A 87 -40.34 14.13 -8.32
N CYS A 88 -39.05 13.93 -8.24
CA CYS A 88 -38.05 15.01 -8.26
C CYS A 88 -37.16 14.85 -9.48
N SER A 89 -36.56 15.96 -9.92
CA SER A 89 -35.57 15.92 -10.99
C SER A 89 -34.54 17.03 -10.86
N VAL A 90 -33.31 16.73 -11.32
CA VAL A 90 -32.25 17.72 -11.54
C VAL A 90 -31.83 17.61 -13.01
N GLU A 91 -31.69 18.77 -13.66
CA GLU A 91 -31.17 18.89 -15.01
C GLU A 91 -29.96 19.79 -15.02
N LEU A 92 -28.84 19.29 -15.54
CA LEU A 92 -27.54 19.98 -15.60
C LEU A 92 -27.18 20.19 -17.07
N ALA A 93 -26.93 21.45 -17.46
CA ALA A 93 -26.36 21.80 -18.76
C ALA A 93 -24.91 22.23 -18.62
N PHE A 94 -24.02 21.65 -19.41
CA PHE A 94 -22.58 21.96 -19.40
C PHE A 94 -21.99 21.86 -20.81
N GLU A 95 -20.96 22.62 -21.03
CA GLU A 95 -20.16 22.65 -22.26
C GLU A 95 -18.91 21.78 -22.08
N ALA A 96 -18.67 20.89 -23.02
CA ALA A 96 -17.46 20.08 -23.09
C ALA A 96 -17.18 19.66 -24.55
N ASN A 97 -15.92 19.67 -24.97
CA ASN A 97 -15.52 19.23 -26.32
C ASN A 97 -16.35 19.87 -27.45
N ASP A 98 -16.55 21.19 -27.39
CA ASP A 98 -17.33 22.00 -28.33
C ASP A 98 -18.80 21.58 -28.49
N LYS A 99 -19.34 20.87 -27.51
CA LYS A 99 -20.75 20.46 -27.43
C LYS A 99 -21.37 20.92 -26.12
N ILE A 100 -22.67 21.21 -26.16
CA ILE A 100 -23.46 21.47 -24.96
C ILE A 100 -24.21 20.21 -24.61
N TYR A 101 -23.85 19.60 -23.50
CA TYR A 101 -24.52 18.43 -22.96
C TYR A 101 -25.61 18.86 -21.99
N THR A 102 -26.72 18.11 -22.00
CA THR A 102 -27.81 18.22 -21.02
C THR A 102 -28.06 16.85 -20.45
N ILE A 103 -27.81 16.71 -19.15
CA ILE A 103 -28.14 15.50 -18.40
C ILE A 103 -29.31 15.80 -17.46
N LYS A 104 -30.30 14.93 -17.43
CA LYS A 104 -31.42 15.03 -16.52
C LYS A 104 -31.61 13.70 -15.80
N ARG A 105 -31.64 13.74 -14.49
CA ARG A 105 -31.98 12.59 -13.64
C ARG A 105 -33.32 12.86 -12.97
N THR A 106 -34.20 11.86 -13.01
CA THR A 106 -35.54 11.91 -12.41
C THR A 106 -35.70 10.70 -11.51
N GLU A 107 -36.21 10.88 -10.32
CA GLU A 107 -36.57 9.80 -9.40
C GLU A 107 -38.04 9.94 -9.00
N LYS A 108 -38.76 8.80 -8.98
CA LYS A 108 -40.17 8.74 -8.66
C LYS A 108 -40.35 7.95 -7.36
N PHE A 109 -41.20 8.49 -6.49
CA PHE A 109 -41.53 7.91 -5.20
C PHE A 109 -43.02 7.60 -5.18
N THR A 110 -43.41 6.39 -4.73
CA THR A 110 -44.79 5.92 -4.67
C THR A 110 -45.09 5.32 -3.31
N LYS A 111 -46.27 5.67 -2.76
CA LYS A 111 -46.79 5.08 -1.52
C LYS A 111 -47.35 3.68 -1.80
N LYS A 112 -46.85 2.67 -1.06
CA LYS A 112 -47.33 1.27 -1.22
C LYS A 112 -48.74 1.06 -0.69
N TYR A 113 -49.41 0.06 -1.27
CA TYR A 113 -50.74 -0.37 -0.86
C TYR A 113 -50.79 -1.10 0.49
N ARG A 114 -49.68 -1.61 0.97
CA ARG A 114 -49.54 -2.24 2.28
C ARG A 114 -48.46 -1.56 3.10
N GLY A 115 -48.82 -0.96 4.24
CA GLY A 115 -47.95 -0.19 5.12
C GLY A 115 -47.91 1.30 4.77
N ASN A 116 -47.29 2.12 5.66
CA ASN A 116 -47.10 3.56 5.45
C ASN A 116 -45.79 3.89 4.73
N GLU A 117 -45.17 2.91 4.08
CA GLU A 117 -43.85 3.08 3.48
C GLU A 117 -43.92 3.70 2.09
N VAL A 118 -43.10 4.71 1.88
CA VAL A 118 -42.86 5.33 0.57
C VAL A 118 -41.61 4.70 -0.04
N TRP A 119 -41.67 4.27 -1.27
CA TRP A 119 -40.57 3.61 -1.96
C TRP A 119 -40.16 4.41 -3.18
N SER A 120 -38.83 4.39 -3.45
CA SER A 120 -38.34 4.83 -4.74
C SER A 120 -38.65 3.78 -5.80
N ASP A 121 -39.32 4.20 -6.88
CA ASP A 121 -39.58 3.35 -8.07
C ASP A 121 -38.31 3.23 -8.94
N GLY A 122 -37.20 3.78 -8.51
CA GLY A 122 -35.95 3.91 -9.25
C GLY A 122 -35.82 5.23 -10.00
N GLY A 123 -34.60 5.52 -10.41
CA GLY A 123 -34.26 6.73 -11.16
C GLY A 123 -34.15 6.48 -12.66
N THR A 124 -34.58 7.44 -13.49
CA THR A 124 -34.26 7.50 -14.91
C THR A 124 -33.22 8.57 -15.17
N VAL A 125 -32.35 8.34 -16.14
CA VAL A 125 -31.36 9.31 -16.61
C VAL A 125 -31.48 9.52 -18.10
N GLU A 126 -31.38 10.76 -18.54
CA GLU A 126 -31.41 11.16 -19.94
C GLU A 126 -30.20 12.03 -20.24
N LEU A 127 -29.36 11.66 -21.19
CA LEU A 127 -28.24 12.44 -21.67
C LEU A 127 -28.45 12.82 -23.14
N SER A 128 -28.38 14.09 -23.45
CA SER A 128 -28.40 14.58 -24.83
C SER A 128 -27.30 15.63 -25.00
N PHE A 129 -26.88 15.89 -26.23
CA PHE A 129 -26.00 16.98 -26.56
C PHE A 129 -26.47 17.79 -27.74
N THR A 130 -26.09 19.03 -27.81
CA THR A 130 -26.26 19.93 -28.96
C THR A 130 -24.89 20.28 -29.49
N ASP A 131 -24.65 20.04 -30.78
CA ASP A 131 -23.37 20.37 -31.42
C ASP A 131 -23.27 21.86 -31.76
N HIS A 132 -22.12 22.28 -32.31
CA HIS A 132 -21.84 23.66 -32.73
C HIS A 132 -22.77 24.14 -33.86
N ASN A 133 -23.42 23.23 -34.60
CA ASN A 133 -24.39 23.56 -35.64
C ASN A 133 -25.83 23.71 -35.09
N GLY A 134 -26.00 23.51 -33.77
CA GLY A 134 -27.32 23.57 -33.14
C GLY A 134 -28.15 22.28 -33.31
N VAL A 135 -27.57 21.20 -33.83
CA VAL A 135 -28.23 19.91 -33.98
C VAL A 135 -28.22 19.17 -32.65
N ARG A 136 -29.41 18.85 -32.16
CA ARG A 136 -29.61 18.11 -30.90
C ARG A 136 -29.62 16.61 -31.16
N SER A 137 -28.86 15.84 -30.37
CA SER A 137 -28.92 14.38 -30.38
C SER A 137 -30.23 13.85 -29.78
N ASN A 138 -30.60 12.63 -30.13
CA ASN A 138 -31.62 11.91 -29.38
C ASN A 138 -31.12 11.66 -27.95
N PRO A 139 -31.98 11.72 -26.94
CA PRO A 139 -31.60 11.39 -25.56
C PRO A 139 -31.15 9.92 -25.44
N GLU A 140 -30.02 9.68 -24.86
CA GLU A 140 -29.58 8.36 -24.40
C GLU A 140 -30.17 8.12 -23.01
N THR A 141 -30.79 6.97 -22.80
CA THR A 141 -31.49 6.62 -21.55
C THR A 141 -30.92 5.35 -20.89
N ASP A 142 -30.09 4.61 -21.59
CA ASP A 142 -29.37 3.47 -21.02
C ASP A 142 -28.31 3.95 -20.05
N LEU A 143 -28.44 3.50 -18.80
CA LEU A 143 -27.56 3.96 -17.70
C LEU A 143 -26.09 3.65 -17.97
N GLU A 144 -25.78 2.45 -18.51
CA GLU A 144 -24.41 2.05 -18.79
C GLU A 144 -23.79 2.90 -19.90
N LEU A 145 -24.55 3.18 -20.96
CA LEU A 145 -24.11 4.04 -22.07
C LEU A 145 -23.97 5.51 -21.65
N VAL A 146 -24.86 6.00 -20.79
CA VAL A 146 -24.75 7.34 -20.21
C VAL A 146 -23.52 7.45 -19.33
N GLU A 147 -23.28 6.50 -18.42
CA GLU A 147 -22.11 6.49 -17.55
C GLU A 147 -20.80 6.36 -18.36
N ALA A 148 -20.78 5.51 -19.39
CA ALA A 148 -19.63 5.38 -20.29
C ALA A 148 -19.33 6.69 -21.04
N SER A 149 -20.37 7.42 -21.45
CA SER A 149 -20.23 8.73 -22.11
C SER A 149 -19.76 9.82 -21.15
N LEU A 150 -20.31 9.85 -19.93
CA LEU A 150 -19.92 10.79 -18.89
C LEU A 150 -18.48 10.55 -18.42
N SER A 151 -18.07 9.29 -18.28
CA SER A 151 -16.71 8.95 -17.81
C SER A 151 -15.61 9.45 -18.74
N LYS A 152 -15.91 9.63 -20.05
CA LYS A 152 -15.00 10.27 -21.02
C LYS A 152 -14.89 11.78 -20.82
N ILE A 153 -15.89 12.43 -20.22
CA ILE A 153 -15.92 13.88 -19.99
C ILE A 153 -15.45 14.21 -18.57
N ILE A 154 -16.02 13.57 -17.57
CA ILE A 154 -15.72 13.76 -16.15
C ILE A 154 -15.76 12.41 -15.42
N PRO A 155 -14.63 11.70 -15.26
CA PRO A 155 -14.60 10.43 -14.57
C PRO A 155 -15.17 10.52 -13.14
N LYS A 156 -15.96 9.51 -12.72
CA LYS A 156 -16.65 9.48 -11.42
C LYS A 156 -15.69 9.69 -10.23
N LYS A 157 -14.51 9.12 -10.30
CA LYS A 157 -13.50 9.23 -9.21
C LYS A 157 -12.89 10.64 -9.13
N ILE A 158 -12.70 11.32 -10.26
CA ILE A 158 -12.22 12.72 -10.28
C ILE A 158 -13.27 13.67 -9.70
N LEU A 159 -14.55 13.34 -9.81
CA LEU A 159 -15.61 14.16 -9.24
C LEU A 159 -15.41 14.43 -7.75
N ASN A 160 -14.93 13.44 -7.00
CA ASN A 160 -14.59 13.59 -5.58
C ASN A 160 -13.40 14.53 -5.33
N GLY A 161 -12.56 14.76 -6.33
CA GLY A 161 -11.42 15.68 -6.28
C GLY A 161 -11.73 17.11 -6.72
N ILE A 162 -12.91 17.38 -7.28
CA ILE A 162 -13.32 18.71 -7.79
C ILE A 162 -14.58 19.25 -7.11
N ILE A 163 -15.30 18.45 -6.35
CA ILE A 163 -16.45 18.82 -5.55
C ILE A 163 -16.07 18.76 -4.07
N PHE A 164 -15.94 19.92 -3.43
CA PHE A 164 -15.47 20.03 -2.07
C PHE A 164 -16.53 20.59 -1.13
N ASP A 165 -16.90 19.79 -0.13
CA ASP A 165 -17.72 20.17 0.99
C ASP A 165 -16.82 20.55 2.18
N GLY A 166 -17.04 21.72 2.77
CA GLY A 166 -16.26 22.23 3.90
C GLY A 166 -16.23 21.33 5.14
N GLU A 167 -17.27 20.52 5.36
CA GLU A 167 -17.28 19.55 6.47
C GLU A 167 -16.50 18.28 6.15
N ARG A 168 -16.58 17.77 4.91
CA ARG A 168 -15.78 16.63 4.44
C ARG A 168 -14.30 16.98 4.31
N MET A 169 -13.96 18.26 4.13
CA MET A 169 -12.56 18.70 4.13
C MET A 169 -11.82 18.33 5.41
N LYS A 170 -12.51 18.32 6.56
CA LYS A 170 -11.93 17.88 7.83
C LYS A 170 -11.55 16.40 7.81
N GLN A 171 -12.34 15.58 7.12
CA GLN A 171 -12.12 14.13 7.04
C GLN A 171 -10.91 13.77 6.18
N LEU A 172 -10.61 14.50 5.09
CA LEU A 172 -9.46 14.22 4.21
C LEU A 172 -8.10 14.37 4.90
N SER A 173 -8.03 15.18 5.96
CA SER A 173 -6.80 15.42 6.71
C SER A 173 -6.75 14.69 8.06
N GLN A 174 -7.86 14.07 8.50
CA GLN A 174 -7.92 13.25 9.70
C GLN A 174 -7.64 11.77 9.33
N VAL A 175 -7.06 11.01 10.28
CA VAL A 175 -6.69 9.61 10.10
C VAL A 175 -7.93 8.69 10.23
N THR A 176 -9.01 8.97 9.51
CA THR A 176 -10.21 8.14 9.50
C THR A 176 -10.26 7.27 8.24
N ASP A 177 -10.91 6.11 8.31
CA ASP A 177 -11.02 5.19 7.15
C ASP A 177 -11.79 5.83 5.97
N GLU A 178 -12.71 6.75 6.23
CA GLU A 178 -13.47 7.49 5.22
C GLU A 178 -12.61 8.50 4.44
N SER A 179 -11.66 9.16 5.11
CA SER A 179 -10.74 10.12 4.46
C SER A 179 -9.73 9.43 3.55
N ARG A 180 -9.33 8.21 3.92
CA ARG A 180 -8.41 7.38 3.13
C ARG A 180 -9.01 7.05 1.76
N GLY A 181 -10.30 6.68 1.69
CA GLY A 181 -10.97 6.31 0.44
C GLY A 181 -11.11 7.44 -0.58
N ALA A 182 -11.18 8.70 -0.15
CA ALA A 182 -11.32 9.84 -1.06
C ALA A 182 -9.99 10.17 -1.78
N VAL A 183 -8.87 10.23 -1.03
CA VAL A 183 -7.54 10.44 -1.62
C VAL A 183 -7.17 9.26 -2.52
N GLU A 184 -7.37 8.04 -2.03
CA GLU A 184 -7.12 6.79 -2.75
C GLU A 184 -7.85 6.74 -4.10
N GLY A 185 -9.16 7.03 -4.11
CA GLY A 185 -9.96 7.01 -5.33
C GLY A 185 -9.44 7.97 -6.42
N VAL A 186 -9.04 9.18 -6.02
CA VAL A 186 -8.50 10.18 -6.94
C VAL A 186 -7.12 9.78 -7.46
N ILE A 187 -6.22 9.35 -6.57
CA ILE A 187 -4.87 8.92 -6.97
C ILE A 187 -4.94 7.68 -7.88
N SER A 188 -5.71 6.66 -7.51
CA SER A 188 -5.88 5.45 -8.32
C SER A 188 -6.41 5.73 -9.74
N GLN A 189 -7.27 6.75 -9.90
CA GLN A 189 -7.75 7.19 -11.20
C GLN A 189 -6.65 7.88 -12.03
N ILE A 190 -5.85 8.72 -11.38
CA ILE A 190 -4.77 9.48 -12.02
C ILE A 190 -3.65 8.53 -12.45
N THR A 191 -3.31 7.55 -11.62
CA THR A 191 -2.27 6.56 -11.93
C THR A 191 -2.74 5.46 -12.89
N ASN A 192 -3.98 5.50 -13.38
CA ASN A 192 -4.59 4.45 -14.22
C ASN A 192 -4.53 3.04 -13.62
N GLU A 193 -4.47 2.94 -12.29
CA GLU A 193 -4.31 1.69 -11.56
C GLU A 193 -5.38 0.64 -11.89
N GLU A 194 -6.63 1.07 -12.09
CA GLU A 194 -7.73 0.19 -12.47
C GLU A 194 -7.50 -0.50 -13.81
N LEU A 195 -6.86 0.19 -14.77
CA LEU A 195 -6.51 -0.40 -16.06
C LEU A 195 -5.47 -1.52 -15.88
N PHE A 196 -4.43 -1.26 -15.10
CA PHE A 196 -3.39 -2.25 -14.84
C PHE A 196 -3.93 -3.45 -14.05
N GLU A 197 -4.80 -3.23 -13.06
CA GLU A 197 -5.45 -4.32 -12.32
C GLU A 197 -6.35 -5.18 -13.21
N ARG A 198 -7.10 -4.58 -14.11
CA ARG A 198 -7.88 -5.33 -15.10
C ARG A 198 -7.00 -6.16 -16.02
N CYS A 199 -5.90 -5.60 -16.53
CA CYS A 199 -4.94 -6.35 -17.35
C CYS A 199 -4.35 -7.55 -16.59
N LYS A 200 -3.96 -7.37 -15.33
CA LYS A 200 -3.47 -8.45 -14.47
C LYS A 200 -4.52 -9.54 -14.23
N THR A 201 -5.77 -9.14 -14.02
CA THR A 201 -6.90 -10.06 -13.82
C THR A 201 -7.16 -10.91 -15.08
N GLU A 202 -7.22 -10.29 -16.25
CA GLU A 202 -7.42 -11.00 -17.52
C GLU A 202 -6.29 -11.98 -17.82
N LEU A 203 -5.03 -11.58 -17.61
CA LEU A 203 -3.89 -12.48 -17.75
C LEU A 203 -3.93 -13.61 -16.72
N GLY A 204 -4.39 -13.36 -15.50
CA GLY A 204 -4.62 -14.38 -14.48
C GLY A 204 -5.67 -15.42 -14.90
N LEU A 205 -6.74 -14.99 -15.58
CA LEU A 205 -7.72 -15.92 -16.17
C LEU A 205 -7.09 -16.80 -17.24
N LEU A 206 -6.24 -16.24 -18.12
CA LEU A 206 -5.52 -17.00 -19.13
C LEU A 206 -4.55 -18.03 -18.50
N LEU A 207 -3.91 -17.69 -17.38
CA LEU A 207 -3.09 -18.67 -16.63
C LEU A 207 -3.94 -19.83 -16.10
N LYS A 208 -5.13 -19.55 -15.56
CA LYS A 208 -6.06 -20.58 -15.08
C LYS A 208 -6.55 -21.49 -16.22
N GLU A 209 -6.82 -20.94 -17.40
CA GLU A 209 -7.18 -21.71 -18.58
C GLU A 209 -6.01 -22.59 -19.04
N ASN A 210 -4.79 -22.06 -19.04
CA ASN A 210 -3.59 -22.79 -19.41
C ASN A 210 -3.32 -23.96 -18.44
N SER A 211 -3.48 -23.75 -17.13
CA SER A 211 -3.39 -24.80 -16.11
C SER A 211 -4.42 -25.92 -16.33
N ARG A 212 -5.66 -25.56 -16.66
CA ARG A 212 -6.70 -26.54 -17.01
C ARG A 212 -6.34 -27.35 -18.27
N ALA A 213 -5.74 -26.71 -19.27
CA ALA A 213 -5.28 -27.38 -20.48
C ALA A 213 -4.15 -28.36 -20.19
N ILE A 214 -3.20 -28.01 -19.32
CA ILE A 214 -2.12 -28.89 -18.86
C ILE A 214 -2.70 -30.14 -18.17
N LYS A 215 -3.62 -29.96 -17.23
CA LYS A 215 -4.30 -31.08 -16.54
C LYS A 215 -5.07 -31.98 -17.52
N ALA A 216 -5.77 -31.37 -18.50
CA ALA A 216 -6.50 -32.14 -19.51
C ALA A 216 -5.59 -32.96 -20.43
N LEU A 217 -4.36 -32.52 -20.66
CA LEU A 217 -3.34 -33.31 -21.39
C LEU A 217 -2.87 -34.49 -20.54
N GLY A 218 -2.61 -34.29 -19.24
CA GLY A 218 -2.26 -35.38 -18.32
C GLY A 218 -3.26 -36.55 -18.38
N LYS A 219 -4.57 -36.20 -18.32
CA LYS A 219 -5.66 -37.20 -18.40
C LYS A 219 -5.71 -38.03 -19.67
N LYS A 220 -5.33 -37.47 -20.80
CA LYS A 220 -5.39 -38.18 -22.10
C LYS A 220 -4.32 -39.24 -22.30
N ALA A 221 -3.25 -39.25 -21.53
CA ALA A 221 -2.10 -40.10 -21.77
C ALA A 221 -1.92 -41.27 -20.82
N GLY A 222 -2.77 -41.39 -19.81
CA GLY A 222 -2.68 -42.49 -18.83
C GLY A 222 -1.57 -42.31 -17.79
N ASP A 223 -0.88 -41.16 -17.75
CA ASP A 223 -0.01 -40.71 -16.67
C ASP A 223 -0.79 -39.66 -15.78
N GLU A 224 -2.02 -40.02 -15.47
CA GLU A 224 -3.04 -39.12 -14.88
C GLU A 224 -2.59 -38.58 -13.51
N ASP A 225 -1.89 -39.40 -12.74
CA ASP A 225 -1.59 -39.08 -11.35
C ASP A 225 -0.42 -38.07 -11.18
N ASP A 226 0.65 -38.18 -12.02
CA ASP A 226 1.86 -37.38 -11.80
C ASP A 226 1.71 -35.89 -12.21
N VAL A 227 1.20 -35.61 -13.42
CA VAL A 227 1.10 -34.22 -13.93
C VAL A 227 -0.02 -33.45 -13.25
N GLU A 228 -1.16 -34.09 -12.94
CA GLU A 228 -2.27 -33.45 -12.24
C GLU A 228 -1.87 -33.14 -10.79
N GLU A 229 -1.21 -34.08 -10.08
CA GLU A 229 -0.72 -33.89 -8.73
C GLU A 229 0.32 -32.77 -8.63
N ILE A 230 1.28 -32.71 -9.58
CA ILE A 230 2.29 -31.64 -9.62
C ILE A 230 1.62 -30.29 -9.89
N GLU A 231 0.67 -30.22 -10.84
CA GLU A 231 -0.03 -28.97 -11.15
C GLU A 231 -0.90 -28.50 -9.97
N ASP A 232 -1.53 -29.42 -9.23
CA ASP A 232 -2.27 -29.08 -8.01
C ASP A 232 -1.34 -28.52 -6.93
N LYS A 233 -0.19 -29.15 -6.73
CA LYS A 233 0.86 -28.63 -5.82
C LYS A 233 1.36 -27.25 -6.24
N ILE A 234 1.52 -26.99 -7.53
CA ILE A 234 1.89 -25.65 -8.05
C ILE A 234 0.81 -24.63 -7.67
N GLN A 235 -0.46 -24.96 -7.93
CA GLN A 235 -1.58 -24.03 -7.64
C GLN A 235 -1.73 -23.77 -6.14
N GLU A 236 -1.65 -24.79 -5.30
CA GLU A 236 -1.67 -24.65 -3.85
C GLU A 236 -0.51 -23.77 -3.33
N THR A 237 0.69 -24.01 -3.87
CA THR A 237 1.87 -23.23 -3.49
C THR A 237 1.75 -21.77 -3.94
N LEU A 238 1.22 -21.50 -5.14
CA LEU A 238 0.97 -20.14 -5.63
C LEU A 238 -0.09 -19.42 -4.80
N GLN A 239 -1.16 -20.10 -4.40
CA GLN A 239 -2.18 -19.53 -3.49
C GLN A 239 -1.56 -19.20 -2.12
N LYS A 240 -0.69 -20.06 -1.60
CA LYS A 240 0.01 -19.78 -0.33
C LYS A 240 0.94 -18.58 -0.46
N ILE A 241 1.68 -18.46 -1.58
CA ILE A 241 2.52 -17.28 -1.87
C ILE A 241 1.68 -16.02 -1.90
N GLU A 242 0.56 -16.02 -2.64
CA GLU A 242 -0.35 -14.86 -2.72
C GLU A 242 -0.92 -14.48 -1.35
N SER A 243 -1.32 -15.47 -0.54
CA SER A 243 -1.79 -15.24 0.82
C SER A 243 -0.70 -14.59 1.68
N TYR A 244 0.52 -15.07 1.61
CA TYR A 244 1.66 -14.55 2.37
C TYR A 244 2.04 -13.13 1.93
N GLU A 245 2.07 -12.84 0.62
CA GLU A 245 2.32 -11.49 0.11
C GLU A 245 1.23 -10.51 0.58
N ASN A 246 -0.03 -10.94 0.59
CA ASN A 246 -1.15 -10.14 1.11
C ASN A 246 -1.03 -9.87 2.62
N THR A 247 -0.66 -10.89 3.40
CA THR A 247 -0.46 -10.75 4.85
C THR A 247 0.69 -9.81 5.15
N LEU A 248 1.83 -9.94 4.44
CA LEU A 248 2.97 -9.04 4.59
C LEU A 248 2.58 -7.57 4.37
N ASP A 249 1.83 -7.29 3.30
CA ASP A 249 1.39 -5.93 2.98
C ASP A 249 0.51 -5.32 4.10
N ILE A 250 -0.36 -6.12 4.71
CA ILE A 250 -1.24 -5.68 5.80
C ILE A 250 -0.44 -5.48 7.09
N ASP A 251 0.39 -6.45 7.44
CA ASP A 251 1.12 -6.45 8.72
C ASP A 251 2.22 -5.39 8.74
N GLU A 252 2.92 -5.15 7.63
CA GLU A 252 3.92 -4.08 7.53
C GLU A 252 3.29 -2.69 7.68
N VAL A 253 2.06 -2.49 7.20
CA VAL A 253 1.30 -1.26 7.47
C VAL A 253 0.97 -1.15 8.94
N ARG A 254 0.45 -2.24 9.53
CA ARG A 254 0.07 -2.26 10.94
C ARG A 254 1.26 -2.01 11.86
N ILE A 255 2.41 -2.60 11.56
CA ILE A 255 3.67 -2.36 12.27
C ILE A 255 4.03 -0.86 12.24
N ARG A 256 3.94 -0.20 11.07
CA ARG A 256 4.21 1.24 10.94
C ARG A 256 3.25 2.09 11.78
N GLU A 257 1.95 1.77 11.75
CA GLU A 257 0.93 2.48 12.54
C GLU A 257 1.18 2.31 14.05
N LEU A 258 1.48 1.10 14.49
CA LEU A 258 1.78 0.80 15.90
C LEU A 258 3.06 1.51 16.36
N THR A 259 4.10 1.49 15.54
CA THR A 259 5.37 2.19 15.84
C THR A 259 5.15 3.69 15.96
N ALA A 260 4.44 4.32 15.02
CA ALA A 260 4.13 5.75 15.10
C ALA A 260 3.31 6.10 16.35
N ARG A 261 2.34 5.27 16.71
CA ARG A 261 1.52 5.50 17.90
C ARG A 261 2.32 5.31 19.20
N LEU A 262 3.22 4.33 19.23
CA LEU A 262 4.13 4.13 20.37
C LEU A 262 5.07 5.32 20.55
N ASP A 263 5.58 5.91 19.47
CA ASP A 263 6.40 7.11 19.52
C ASP A 263 5.64 8.32 20.08
N GLU A 264 4.34 8.49 19.71
CA GLU A 264 3.48 9.53 20.30
C GLU A 264 3.28 9.32 21.80
N ILE A 265 3.00 8.08 22.21
CA ILE A 265 2.81 7.74 23.63
C ILE A 265 4.11 8.00 24.41
N HIS A 266 5.27 7.61 23.87
CA HIS A 266 6.55 7.86 24.51
C HIS A 266 6.82 9.37 24.69
N LYS A 267 6.58 10.19 23.66
CA LYS A 267 6.71 11.64 23.76
C LYS A 267 5.80 12.23 24.85
N ALA A 268 4.55 11.77 24.90
CA ALA A 268 3.61 12.23 25.93
C ALA A 268 4.04 11.84 27.35
N LEU A 269 4.62 10.65 27.52
CA LEU A 269 5.15 10.19 28.79
C LEU A 269 6.46 10.91 29.19
N GLU A 270 7.33 11.24 28.24
CA GLU A 270 8.56 12.03 28.46
C GLU A 270 8.27 13.50 28.85
N GLU A 271 7.19 14.08 28.33
CA GLU A 271 6.78 15.44 28.67
C GLU A 271 6.22 15.55 30.09
N SER A 272 5.80 14.43 30.69
CA SER A 272 5.32 14.39 32.07
C SER A 272 6.46 14.45 33.07
N LYS A 273 6.42 15.43 34.01
CA LYS A 273 7.45 15.60 35.05
C LYS A 273 7.59 14.39 35.97
N ASP A 274 6.52 13.62 36.16
CA ASP A 274 6.48 12.51 37.11
C ASP A 274 7.09 11.21 36.53
N THR A 275 7.18 11.10 35.22
CA THR A 275 7.64 9.86 34.53
C THR A 275 8.94 10.01 33.78
N LYS A 276 9.43 11.24 33.57
CA LYS A 276 10.59 11.54 32.73
C LYS A 276 11.83 10.69 33.03
N ASN A 277 12.22 10.59 34.30
CA ASN A 277 13.43 9.83 34.69
C ASN A 277 13.27 8.32 34.44
N LEU A 278 12.06 7.79 34.63
CA LEU A 278 11.74 6.37 34.39
C LEU A 278 11.70 6.07 32.89
N GLU A 279 11.22 7.02 32.08
CA GLU A 279 11.24 6.91 30.63
C GLU A 279 12.64 6.94 30.03
N GLU A 280 13.51 7.82 30.55
CA GLU A 280 14.93 7.87 30.15
C GLU A 280 15.63 6.54 30.47
N GLU A 281 15.36 5.95 31.64
CA GLU A 281 15.89 4.63 32.03
C GLU A 281 15.33 3.52 31.13
N ARG A 282 14.03 3.55 30.82
CA ARG A 282 13.36 2.59 29.93
C ARG A 282 13.91 2.68 28.49
N ALA A 283 14.11 3.89 27.96
CA ALA A 283 14.69 4.10 26.65
C ALA A 283 16.12 3.54 26.55
N ARG A 284 16.93 3.73 27.62
CA ARG A 284 18.28 3.14 27.70
C ARG A 284 18.25 1.62 27.65
N LEU A 285 17.36 0.99 28.43
CA LEU A 285 17.22 -0.47 28.44
C LEU A 285 16.71 -1.02 27.11
N LYS A 286 15.82 -0.31 26.42
CA LYS A 286 15.35 -0.68 25.06
C LYS A 286 16.50 -0.65 24.04
N ASN A 287 17.37 0.36 24.09
CA ASN A 287 18.55 0.41 23.24
C ASN A 287 19.53 -0.74 23.53
N GLU A 288 19.72 -1.07 24.81
CA GLU A 288 20.53 -2.20 25.21
C GLU A 288 19.94 -3.52 24.73
N LEU A 289 18.61 -3.71 24.86
CA LEU A 289 17.87 -4.86 24.34
C LEU A 289 18.10 -5.02 22.82
N SER A 290 17.90 -3.96 22.05
CA SER A 290 18.13 -3.97 20.60
C SER A 290 19.55 -4.37 20.22
N SER A 291 20.56 -3.91 20.99
CA SER A 291 21.96 -4.31 20.79
C SER A 291 22.18 -5.81 21.06
N LYS A 292 21.53 -6.35 22.11
CA LYS A 292 21.62 -7.77 22.46
C LYS A 292 20.88 -8.65 21.46
N ASP A 293 19.72 -8.21 20.97
CA ASP A 293 18.97 -8.93 19.93
C ASP A 293 19.79 -9.01 18.63
N LYS A 294 20.45 -7.92 18.20
CA LYS A 294 21.36 -7.94 17.06
C LYS A 294 22.53 -8.90 17.27
N LYS A 295 23.12 -8.90 18.47
CA LYS A 295 24.19 -9.85 18.80
C LYS A 295 23.69 -11.29 18.73
N LEU A 296 22.48 -11.56 19.24
CA LEU A 296 21.88 -12.90 19.21
C LEU A 296 21.65 -13.37 17.76
N ALA A 297 21.19 -12.48 16.87
CA ALA A 297 21.00 -12.79 15.45
C ALA A 297 22.33 -13.19 14.80
N ILE A 298 23.41 -12.43 15.04
CA ILE A 298 24.75 -12.77 14.53
C ILE A 298 25.22 -14.14 15.05
N LEU A 299 24.95 -14.44 16.33
CA LEU A 299 25.34 -15.73 16.90
C LEU A 299 24.56 -16.89 16.25
N TYR A 300 23.29 -16.71 15.91
CA TYR A 300 22.53 -17.71 15.18
C TYR A 300 22.97 -17.87 13.73
N ASP A 301 23.38 -16.78 13.06
CA ASP A 301 23.97 -16.87 11.73
C ASP A 301 25.29 -17.64 11.75
N ASN A 302 26.18 -17.33 12.70
CA ASN A 302 27.43 -18.08 12.89
C ASN A 302 27.16 -19.57 13.20
N LEU A 303 26.14 -19.86 14.04
CA LEU A 303 25.75 -21.22 14.35
C LEU A 303 25.28 -21.96 13.09
N ARG A 304 24.53 -21.30 12.21
CA ARG A 304 24.06 -21.88 10.94
C ARG A 304 25.25 -22.20 10.03
N ASP A 305 26.19 -21.26 9.90
CA ASP A 305 27.40 -21.47 9.08
C ASP A 305 28.26 -22.61 9.64
N ASP A 306 28.43 -22.69 10.96
CA ASP A 306 29.15 -23.80 11.62
C ASP A 306 28.42 -25.16 11.41
N LEU A 307 27.08 -25.17 11.27
CA LEU A 307 26.29 -26.38 11.04
C LEU A 307 26.36 -26.90 9.57
N ASP A 308 26.82 -26.12 8.61
CA ASP A 308 27.08 -26.58 7.25
C ASP A 308 28.13 -27.73 7.26
N ASP A 309 29.08 -27.69 8.21
CA ASP A 309 30.05 -28.76 8.46
C ASP A 309 29.56 -29.80 9.49
N GLY A 310 28.30 -29.73 9.90
CA GLY A 310 27.70 -30.57 10.95
C GLY A 310 27.73 -32.09 10.63
N TYR A 311 27.87 -32.47 9.35
CA TYR A 311 28.07 -33.87 8.94
C TYR A 311 29.30 -34.49 9.60
N LEU A 312 30.35 -33.71 9.92
CA LEU A 312 31.54 -34.20 10.62
C LEU A 312 31.18 -34.77 12.00
N LEU A 313 30.18 -34.21 12.68
CA LEU A 313 29.78 -34.64 14.03
C LEU A 313 29.14 -36.05 14.06
N ILE A 314 28.56 -36.49 12.94
CA ILE A 314 27.90 -37.80 12.85
C ILE A 314 28.79 -38.86 12.18
N CYS A 315 29.98 -38.47 11.74
CA CYS A 315 30.92 -39.39 11.06
C CYS A 315 31.84 -40.16 12.01
N ASP A 316 31.69 -40.05 13.35
CA ASP A 316 32.54 -40.73 14.34
C ASP A 316 32.70 -42.21 14.08
N ASP A 317 31.62 -42.94 13.82
CA ASP A 317 31.66 -44.40 13.56
C ASP A 317 32.37 -44.72 12.25
N VAL A 318 32.17 -43.87 11.23
CA VAL A 318 32.84 -44.06 9.92
C VAL A 318 34.34 -43.84 10.06
N LEU A 319 34.73 -42.70 10.66
CA LEU A 319 36.15 -42.37 10.88
C LEU A 319 36.87 -43.41 11.75
N ASN A 320 36.21 -43.87 12.80
CA ASN A 320 36.79 -44.92 13.68
C ASN A 320 36.85 -46.28 12.97
N ASN A 321 35.90 -46.65 12.14
CA ASN A 321 35.97 -47.89 11.37
C ASN A 321 37.03 -47.84 10.29
N VAL A 322 37.21 -46.70 9.61
CA VAL A 322 38.30 -46.49 8.66
C VAL A 322 39.64 -46.54 9.37
N GLN A 323 39.78 -45.92 10.54
CA GLN A 323 41.00 -45.98 11.36
C GLN A 323 41.31 -47.44 11.76
N LYS A 324 40.33 -48.20 12.29
CA LYS A 324 40.50 -49.61 12.63
C LYS A 324 40.91 -50.47 11.41
N LEU A 325 40.45 -50.16 10.23
CA LEU A 325 40.85 -50.82 9.01
C LEU A 325 42.31 -50.50 8.66
N LEU A 326 42.73 -49.25 8.80
CA LEU A 326 44.11 -48.83 8.62
C LEU A 326 45.04 -49.52 9.63
N ASP A 327 44.64 -49.57 10.92
CA ASP A 327 45.40 -50.17 12.01
C ASP A 327 45.47 -51.71 11.88
N LYS A 328 44.44 -52.37 11.32
CA LYS A 328 44.35 -53.83 11.15
C LYS A 328 45.41 -54.40 10.20
N TYR A 329 45.88 -53.59 9.28
CA TYR A 329 46.87 -54.06 8.31
C TYR A 329 48.32 -53.95 8.81
N ASP A 330 48.58 -53.43 10.04
CA ASP A 330 49.89 -53.35 10.70
C ASP A 330 51.04 -52.87 9.79
N ILE A 331 50.63 -52.11 8.74
CA ILE A 331 51.52 -51.60 7.70
C ILE A 331 51.80 -50.15 7.98
N PRO A 332 53.06 -49.73 8.23
CA PRO A 332 53.35 -48.33 8.39
C PRO A 332 52.84 -47.51 7.20
N ALA A 333 52.19 -46.39 7.49
CA ALA A 333 51.60 -45.52 6.45
C ALA A 333 52.61 -45.05 5.36
N SER A 334 53.86 -45.06 5.71
CA SER A 334 54.99 -44.75 4.80
C SER A 334 55.48 -45.91 3.95
N LEU A 335 54.97 -47.14 4.14
CA LEU A 335 55.40 -48.32 3.37
C LEU A 335 54.61 -48.41 2.07
N THR A 336 55.18 -47.97 0.97
CA THR A 336 54.56 -47.95 -0.34
C THR A 336 54.94 -49.20 -1.14
N VAL A 337 54.16 -49.56 -2.17
CA VAL A 337 54.49 -50.63 -3.13
C VAL A 337 55.87 -50.42 -3.75
N ALA A 338 56.23 -49.18 -4.06
CA ALA A 338 57.55 -48.80 -4.57
C ALA A 338 58.67 -49.07 -3.56
N ALA A 339 58.42 -48.77 -2.28
CA ALA A 339 59.42 -49.04 -1.22
C ALA A 339 59.67 -50.54 -1.04
N VAL A 340 58.60 -51.37 -1.01
CA VAL A 340 58.72 -52.82 -0.86
C VAL A 340 59.39 -53.45 -2.09
N ARG A 341 59.09 -53.02 -3.30
CA ARG A 341 59.74 -53.42 -4.53
C ARG A 341 61.25 -53.09 -4.51
N ASN A 342 61.60 -51.88 -4.04
CA ASN A 342 63.00 -51.44 -3.89
C ASN A 342 63.75 -52.27 -2.83
N ILE A 343 63.05 -52.71 -1.77
CA ILE A 343 63.62 -53.60 -0.77
C ILE A 343 63.86 -54.97 -1.37
N LEU A 344 62.90 -55.56 -2.11
CA LEU A 344 63.01 -56.83 -2.75
C LEU A 344 64.05 -56.89 -3.86
N ALA A 345 64.35 -55.73 -4.50
CA ALA A 345 65.35 -55.61 -5.54
C ALA A 345 66.80 -55.61 -5.04
N ARG A 346 67.04 -55.59 -3.72
CA ARG A 346 68.36 -55.62 -3.12
C ARG A 346 68.80 -57.04 -2.84
N ASP A 347 70.14 -57.27 -2.88
CA ASP A 347 70.75 -58.58 -2.57
C ASP A 347 70.61 -58.96 -1.09
N THR A 348 70.43 -57.97 -0.20
CA THR A 348 70.22 -58.12 1.25
C THR A 348 69.12 -57.23 1.74
N CYS A 349 68.42 -57.64 2.81
CA CYS A 349 67.38 -56.87 3.42
C CYS A 349 67.94 -55.51 3.96
N ILE A 350 67.10 -54.49 4.05
CA ILE A 350 67.48 -53.13 4.62
C ILE A 350 68.10 -53.23 6.03
N CYS A 351 67.74 -54.24 6.82
CA CYS A 351 68.33 -54.50 8.12
C CYS A 351 69.69 -55.20 8.09
N GLY A 352 70.21 -55.52 6.89
CA GLY A 352 71.50 -56.23 6.71
C GLY A 352 71.43 -57.77 6.74
N ALA A 353 70.24 -58.35 6.93
CA ALA A 353 70.04 -59.76 6.94
C ALA A 353 70.01 -60.31 5.48
N GLU A 354 70.60 -61.54 5.31
CA GLU A 354 70.47 -62.26 4.05
C GLU A 354 69.05 -62.72 3.79
N TRP A 355 68.62 -62.76 2.50
CA TRP A 355 67.29 -63.19 2.13
C TRP A 355 67.07 -64.67 2.34
N THR A 356 66.11 -65.03 3.18
CA THR A 356 65.60 -66.41 3.19
C THR A 356 64.38 -66.50 2.25
N PRO A 357 64.06 -67.69 1.70
CA PRO A 357 62.89 -67.84 0.87
C PRO A 357 61.57 -67.38 1.57
N GLU A 358 61.47 -67.64 2.87
CA GLU A 358 60.33 -67.27 3.67
C GLU A 358 60.16 -65.73 3.87
N HIS A 359 61.30 -65.04 4.07
CA HIS A 359 61.26 -63.58 4.22
C HIS A 359 60.88 -62.88 2.91
N ARG A 360 61.39 -63.45 1.80
CA ARG A 360 61.04 -62.93 0.44
C ARG A 360 59.59 -63.14 0.12
N GLN A 361 59.10 -64.36 0.37
CA GLN A 361 57.68 -64.68 0.16
C GLN A 361 56.74 -63.79 0.98
N ARG A 362 57.08 -63.54 2.26
CA ARG A 362 56.26 -62.61 3.11
C ARG A 362 56.19 -61.19 2.58
N LEU A 363 57.29 -60.70 1.98
CA LEU A 363 57.29 -59.36 1.38
C LEU A 363 56.56 -59.37 0.00
N GLU A 364 56.61 -60.45 -0.74
CA GLU A 364 55.80 -60.60 -1.96
C GLU A 364 54.31 -60.75 -1.66
N ASP A 365 53.95 -61.48 -0.61
CA ASP A 365 52.58 -61.55 -0.12
C ASP A 365 52.09 -60.16 0.35
N LEU A 366 52.96 -59.38 1.00
CA LEU A 366 52.63 -58.02 1.43
C LEU A 366 52.35 -57.12 0.21
N LEU A 367 53.08 -57.27 -0.92
CA LEU A 367 52.79 -56.51 -2.14
C LEU A 367 51.36 -56.73 -2.67
N THR A 368 50.77 -57.91 -2.46
CA THR A 368 49.40 -58.18 -2.87
C THR A 368 48.35 -57.57 -1.96
N GLN A 369 48.78 -57.22 -0.74
CA GLN A 369 47.92 -56.60 0.29
C GLN A 369 48.07 -55.08 0.37
N LEU A 370 49.16 -54.52 -0.20
CA LEU A 370 49.37 -53.08 -0.24
C LEU A 370 48.44 -52.45 -1.29
N PRO A 371 47.72 -51.41 -0.90
CA PRO A 371 46.93 -50.61 -1.87
C PRO A 371 47.87 -49.87 -2.84
N PRO A 372 47.35 -49.37 -3.97
CA PRO A 372 48.13 -48.56 -4.90
C PRO A 372 48.83 -47.40 -4.19
N ASP A 373 50.04 -47.06 -4.68
CA ASP A 373 50.89 -46.04 -4.05
C ASP A 373 50.13 -44.76 -3.62
N ASN A 374 50.34 -44.36 -2.38
CA ASN A 374 49.81 -43.16 -1.71
C ASN A 374 48.36 -43.17 -1.21
N VAL A 375 47.54 -44.19 -1.46
CA VAL A 375 46.12 -44.18 -1.05
C VAL A 375 45.97 -44.29 0.47
N ASN A 376 46.74 -45.17 1.14
CA ASN A 376 46.68 -45.32 2.61
C ASN A 376 47.16 -44.09 3.35
N SER A 377 48.25 -43.47 2.85
CA SER A 377 48.75 -42.21 3.44
C SER A 377 47.71 -41.07 3.26
N ALA A 378 47.14 -40.96 2.06
CA ALA A 378 46.13 -39.96 1.79
C ALA A 378 44.85 -40.18 2.64
N ILE A 379 44.37 -41.41 2.76
CA ILE A 379 43.20 -41.75 3.61
C ILE A 379 43.56 -41.48 5.09
N GLY A 380 44.73 -41.83 5.55
CA GLY A 380 45.19 -41.53 6.93
C GLY A 380 45.25 -40.06 7.23
N GLU A 381 45.79 -39.28 6.29
CA GLU A 381 45.81 -37.81 6.39
C GLU A 381 44.38 -37.24 6.39
N MET A 382 43.51 -37.69 5.50
CA MET A 382 42.11 -37.28 5.47
C MET A 382 41.37 -37.57 6.81
N VAL A 383 41.56 -38.78 7.35
CA VAL A 383 40.94 -39.15 8.63
C VAL A 383 41.47 -38.27 9.78
N ASN A 384 42.78 -38.02 9.80
CA ASN A 384 43.38 -37.15 10.80
C ASN A 384 42.88 -35.70 10.69
N HIS A 385 42.83 -35.14 9.50
CA HIS A 385 42.26 -33.82 9.23
C HIS A 385 40.80 -33.76 9.65
N ALA A 386 39.96 -34.72 9.20
CA ALA A 386 38.57 -34.78 9.59
C ALA A 386 38.35 -34.87 11.11
N LYS A 387 39.20 -35.60 11.83
CA LYS A 387 39.13 -35.64 13.31
C LYS A 387 39.53 -34.30 13.97
N LEU A 388 40.52 -33.61 13.43
CA LEU A 388 40.93 -32.29 13.91
C LEU A 388 39.83 -31.26 13.68
N ASP A 389 39.28 -31.24 12.45
CA ASP A 389 38.20 -30.36 12.06
C ASP A 389 36.94 -30.64 12.92
N GLN A 390 36.61 -31.89 13.19
CA GLN A 390 35.54 -32.29 14.09
C GLN A 390 35.72 -31.79 15.52
N GLU A 391 36.95 -31.91 16.08
CA GLU A 391 37.23 -31.40 17.43
C GLU A 391 37.16 -29.86 17.48
N GLU A 392 37.62 -29.18 16.44
CA GLU A 392 37.53 -27.73 16.31
C GLU A 392 36.09 -27.29 16.21
N LEU A 393 35.26 -27.95 15.35
CA LEU A 393 33.84 -27.70 15.25
C LEU A 393 33.10 -27.92 16.58
N LYS A 394 33.36 -29.03 17.28
CA LYS A 394 32.78 -29.27 18.63
C LYS A 394 33.09 -28.16 19.62
N LYS A 395 34.32 -27.62 19.61
CA LYS A 395 34.74 -26.51 20.48
C LYS A 395 34.04 -25.21 20.06
N THR A 396 33.96 -24.90 18.77
CA THR A 396 33.32 -23.69 18.23
C THR A 396 31.85 -23.70 18.56
N LEU A 397 31.12 -24.77 18.20
CA LEU A 397 29.71 -24.92 18.53
C LEU A 397 29.45 -24.81 20.04
N GLY A 398 30.31 -25.43 20.88
CA GLY A 398 30.18 -25.35 22.32
C GLY A 398 30.31 -23.92 22.87
N ARG A 399 31.18 -23.07 22.24
CA ARG A 399 31.30 -21.64 22.59
C ARG A 399 30.06 -20.87 22.10
N THR A 400 29.68 -21.04 20.83
CA THR A 400 28.53 -20.37 20.23
C THR A 400 27.24 -20.66 21.02
N PHE A 401 26.95 -21.90 21.34
CA PHE A 401 25.80 -22.28 22.20
C PHE A 401 25.84 -21.64 23.59
N LYS A 402 27.02 -21.56 24.20
CA LYS A 402 27.19 -20.91 25.51
C LYS A 402 26.91 -19.41 25.42
N GLU A 403 27.40 -18.76 24.37
CA GLU A 403 27.19 -17.32 24.14
C GLU A 403 25.72 -17.04 23.83
N ILE A 404 25.07 -17.82 22.98
CA ILE A 404 23.62 -17.72 22.72
C ILE A 404 22.84 -17.79 24.04
N ARG A 405 23.09 -18.83 24.86
CA ARG A 405 22.38 -19.03 26.12
C ARG A 405 22.59 -17.90 27.13
N ASN A 406 23.79 -17.31 27.14
CA ASN A 406 24.07 -16.17 28.01
C ASN A 406 23.36 -14.92 27.51
N THR A 407 23.41 -14.65 26.20
CA THR A 407 22.74 -13.51 25.58
C THR A 407 21.22 -13.59 25.76
N GLU A 408 20.63 -14.77 25.60
CA GLU A 408 19.19 -14.99 25.88
C GLU A 408 18.81 -14.70 27.33
N LYS A 409 19.67 -15.10 28.31
CA LYS A 409 19.44 -14.76 29.72
C LYS A 409 19.51 -13.25 29.97
N GLU A 410 20.47 -12.57 29.38
CA GLU A 410 20.61 -11.11 29.48
C GLU A 410 19.40 -10.41 28.89
N ILE A 411 18.93 -10.83 27.70
CA ILE A 411 17.72 -10.35 27.08
C ILE A 411 16.50 -10.52 27.98
N LYS A 412 16.34 -11.71 28.59
CA LYS A 412 15.24 -11.97 29.51
C LYS A 412 15.28 -11.04 30.73
N GLN A 413 16.46 -10.82 31.32
CA GLN A 413 16.60 -9.92 32.45
C GLN A 413 16.25 -8.47 32.07
N ILE A 414 16.74 -7.97 30.92
CA ILE A 414 16.44 -6.62 30.45
C ILE A 414 14.91 -6.48 30.22
N LYS A 415 14.25 -7.48 29.67
CA LYS A 415 12.78 -7.48 29.49
C LYS A 415 12.03 -7.42 30.83
N GLU A 416 12.50 -8.14 31.85
CA GLU A 416 11.94 -8.08 33.20
C GLU A 416 12.15 -6.69 33.83
N ASP A 417 13.31 -6.07 33.64
CA ASP A 417 13.62 -4.72 34.15
C ASP A 417 12.74 -3.65 33.48
N ILE A 418 12.54 -3.72 32.15
CA ILE A 418 11.62 -2.86 31.42
C ILE A 418 10.18 -3.02 31.95
N SER A 419 9.75 -4.24 32.21
CA SER A 419 8.42 -4.50 32.79
C SER A 419 8.24 -3.90 34.20
N ASN A 420 9.30 -3.99 35.04
CA ASN A 420 9.30 -3.39 36.36
C ASN A 420 9.22 -1.86 36.31
N ILE A 421 9.89 -1.24 35.34
CA ILE A 421 9.79 0.22 35.13
C ILE A 421 8.37 0.60 34.73
N SER A 422 7.72 -0.17 33.83
CA SER A 422 6.34 0.07 33.43
C SER A 422 5.37 0.00 34.62
N LEU A 423 5.55 -0.94 35.52
CA LEU A 423 4.78 -1.03 36.77
C LEU A 423 4.99 0.21 37.65
N ARG A 424 6.23 0.69 37.80
CA ARG A 424 6.54 1.87 38.60
C ARG A 424 5.94 3.16 38.01
N ILE A 425 5.88 3.28 36.67
CA ILE A 425 5.21 4.37 35.97
C ILE A 425 3.72 4.38 36.34
N THR A 426 3.10 3.20 36.43
CA THR A 426 1.66 3.06 36.73
C THR A 426 1.32 3.32 38.19
N GLU A 427 2.19 3.00 39.15
CA GLU A 427 1.92 3.09 40.61
C GLU A 427 1.79 4.51 41.14
N GLY A 428 2.43 5.52 40.51
CA GLY A 428 2.45 6.91 40.98
C GLY A 428 1.73 7.92 40.08
N ALA A 429 1.05 7.49 39.05
CA ALA A 429 0.64 8.33 37.92
C ALA A 429 -0.82 8.77 37.99
N THR A 430 -1.13 9.92 37.31
CA THR A 430 -2.51 10.34 37.04
C THR A 430 -3.23 9.33 36.16
N GLU A 431 -4.58 9.34 36.15
CA GLU A 431 -5.40 8.41 35.34
C GLU A 431 -5.00 8.41 33.85
N GLN A 432 -4.71 9.59 33.30
CA GLN A 432 -4.25 9.74 31.92
C GLN A 432 -2.91 9.04 31.61
N ILE A 433 -1.97 9.07 32.55
CA ILE A 433 -0.67 8.41 32.39
C ILE A 433 -0.82 6.89 32.47
N LYS A 434 -1.72 6.41 33.32
CA LYS A 434 -2.06 4.99 33.43
C LYS A 434 -2.65 4.45 32.13
N ASP A 435 -3.61 5.18 31.55
CA ASP A 435 -4.23 4.82 30.28
C ASP A 435 -3.21 4.75 29.15
N LEU A 436 -2.29 5.74 29.08
CA LEU A 436 -1.21 5.77 28.10
C LEU A 436 -0.23 4.59 28.26
N GLU A 437 0.13 4.25 29.49
CA GLU A 437 1.04 3.14 29.74
C GLU A 437 0.37 1.78 29.47
N GLU A 438 -0.90 1.61 29.78
CA GLU A 438 -1.66 0.41 29.41
C GLU A 438 -1.77 0.28 27.87
N GLU A 439 -2.00 1.40 27.17
CA GLU A 439 -1.99 1.43 25.72
C GLU A 439 -0.59 1.06 25.17
N ASN A 440 0.48 1.60 25.75
CA ASN A 440 1.86 1.31 25.40
C ASN A 440 2.18 -0.20 25.50
N ILE A 441 1.86 -0.81 26.64
CA ILE A 441 2.09 -2.24 26.88
C ILE A 441 1.33 -3.11 25.89
N ARG A 442 0.04 -2.80 25.67
CA ARG A 442 -0.81 -3.53 24.72
C ARG A 442 -0.27 -3.45 23.28
N LYS A 443 0.08 -2.23 22.82
CA LYS A 443 0.58 -2.00 21.45
C LYS A 443 1.98 -2.56 21.24
N THR A 444 2.85 -2.50 22.25
CA THR A 444 4.18 -3.11 22.18
C THR A 444 4.08 -4.64 22.04
N LYS A 445 3.14 -5.26 22.73
CA LYS A 445 2.90 -6.70 22.61
C LYS A 445 2.34 -7.07 21.23
N GLU A 446 1.38 -6.28 20.72
CA GLU A 446 0.82 -6.45 19.37
C GLU A 446 1.91 -6.32 18.31
N LEU A 447 2.77 -5.31 18.44
CA LEU A 447 3.91 -5.07 17.54
C LEU A 447 4.85 -6.29 17.50
N GLY A 448 5.26 -6.80 18.65
CA GLY A 448 6.17 -7.95 18.72
C GLY A 448 5.61 -9.23 18.11
N VAL A 449 4.28 -9.45 18.18
CA VAL A 449 3.63 -10.59 17.50
C VAL A 449 3.68 -10.42 16.00
N LEU A 450 3.30 -9.24 15.49
CA LEU A 450 3.30 -8.95 14.05
C LEU A 450 4.71 -9.00 13.45
N GLU A 451 5.71 -8.45 14.14
CA GLU A 451 7.10 -8.52 13.68
C GLU A 451 7.59 -9.97 13.54
N SER A 452 7.23 -10.83 14.50
CA SER A 452 7.55 -12.26 14.44
C SER A 452 6.86 -12.98 13.28
N GLU A 453 5.58 -12.66 13.01
CA GLU A 453 4.82 -13.23 11.90
C GLU A 453 5.41 -12.78 10.54
N VAL A 454 5.70 -11.48 10.40
CA VAL A 454 6.34 -10.92 9.20
C VAL A 454 7.69 -11.57 8.94
N GLN A 455 8.51 -11.74 9.98
CA GLN A 455 9.82 -12.37 9.84
C GLN A 455 9.70 -13.82 9.35
N LYS A 456 8.81 -14.61 9.94
CA LYS A 456 8.54 -15.98 9.53
C LYS A 456 8.08 -16.07 8.07
N ILE A 457 7.17 -15.19 7.64
CA ILE A 457 6.70 -15.16 6.25
C ILE A 457 7.86 -14.80 5.30
N LYS A 458 8.70 -13.82 5.68
CA LYS A 458 9.87 -13.43 4.87
C LYS A 458 10.87 -14.56 4.70
N GLU A 459 10.99 -15.46 5.64
CA GLU A 459 11.84 -16.66 5.56
C GLU A 459 11.21 -17.76 4.70
N GLU A 460 9.90 -18.01 4.84
CA GLU A 460 9.18 -19.06 4.08
C GLU A 460 8.95 -18.67 2.61
N LEU A 461 8.71 -17.41 2.30
CA LEU A 461 8.33 -16.96 0.97
C LEU A 461 9.35 -17.30 -0.13
N PRO A 462 10.68 -17.09 0.06
CA PRO A 462 11.70 -17.50 -0.92
C PRO A 462 11.75 -19.01 -1.12
N VAL A 463 11.47 -19.79 -0.08
CA VAL A 463 11.45 -21.27 -0.17
C VAL A 463 10.29 -21.72 -1.04
N LEU A 464 9.10 -21.16 -0.83
CA LEU A 464 7.91 -21.45 -1.64
C LEU A 464 8.10 -21.05 -3.11
N LYS A 465 8.71 -19.88 -3.36
CA LYS A 465 9.03 -19.43 -4.73
C LYS A 465 10.00 -20.37 -5.44
N ARG A 466 11.01 -20.88 -4.74
CA ARG A 466 11.93 -21.91 -5.29
C ARG A 466 11.22 -23.24 -5.54
N LEU A 467 10.34 -23.64 -4.65
CA LEU A 467 9.53 -24.86 -4.80
C LEU A 467 8.67 -24.81 -6.08
N VAL A 468 8.02 -23.70 -6.36
CA VAL A 468 7.25 -23.53 -7.61
C VAL A 468 8.13 -23.71 -8.85
N VAL A 469 9.34 -23.15 -8.84
CA VAL A 469 10.29 -23.29 -9.96
C VAL A 469 10.68 -24.77 -10.15
N GLN A 470 10.93 -25.49 -9.07
CA GLN A 470 11.26 -26.92 -9.13
C GLN A 470 10.08 -27.73 -9.61
N LEU A 471 8.89 -27.57 -9.05
CA LEU A 471 7.68 -28.29 -9.48
C LEU A 471 7.36 -28.06 -10.98
N ARG A 472 7.59 -26.84 -11.49
CA ARG A 472 7.45 -26.56 -12.92
C ARG A 472 8.47 -27.32 -13.77
N ARG A 473 9.71 -27.49 -13.30
CA ARG A 473 10.72 -28.32 -13.99
C ARG A 473 10.29 -29.78 -13.98
N ASP A 474 9.94 -30.32 -12.82
CA ASP A 474 9.51 -31.71 -12.67
C ASP A 474 8.31 -32.02 -13.58
N ARG A 475 7.30 -31.09 -13.62
CA ARG A 475 6.16 -31.18 -14.52
C ARG A 475 6.57 -31.25 -15.99
N ASN A 476 7.52 -30.41 -16.42
CA ASN A 476 7.96 -30.32 -17.80
C ASN A 476 8.85 -31.54 -18.23
N GLU A 477 9.46 -32.21 -17.25
CA GLU A 477 10.26 -33.41 -17.44
C GLU A 477 9.43 -34.69 -17.50
N CYS A 478 8.13 -34.66 -17.15
CA CYS A 478 7.20 -35.79 -17.30
C CYS A 478 7.01 -36.11 -18.79
N GLY A 479 7.78 -37.07 -19.27
CA GLY A 479 8.31 -37.20 -20.63
C GLY A 479 7.41 -37.73 -21.75
N LYS A 480 6.06 -37.92 -21.59
CA LYS A 480 5.24 -38.51 -22.68
C LYS A 480 4.54 -37.46 -23.57
N PHE A 481 4.57 -36.18 -23.23
CA PHE A 481 3.83 -35.10 -23.94
C PHE A 481 4.72 -34.08 -24.65
N GLY A 482 5.98 -34.29 -24.77
CA GLY A 482 7.06 -33.44 -25.31
C GLY A 482 6.68 -32.09 -25.93
N GLU A 483 6.04 -32.08 -27.11
CA GLU A 483 5.77 -30.83 -27.81
C GLU A 483 4.54 -30.07 -27.30
N GLN A 484 3.44 -30.75 -26.96
CA GLN A 484 2.21 -30.09 -26.56
C GLN A 484 2.33 -29.46 -25.15
N LEU A 485 2.96 -30.18 -24.21
CA LEU A 485 3.23 -29.65 -22.87
C LEU A 485 4.21 -28.49 -22.94
N LYS A 486 5.23 -28.58 -23.82
CA LYS A 486 6.17 -27.48 -24.05
C LYS A 486 5.48 -26.21 -24.54
N VAL A 487 4.55 -26.30 -25.50
CA VAL A 487 3.79 -25.16 -25.98
C VAL A 487 2.99 -24.48 -24.84
N LEU A 488 2.36 -25.28 -23.96
CA LEU A 488 1.63 -24.74 -22.82
C LEU A 488 2.56 -24.17 -21.74
N ALA A 489 3.73 -24.75 -21.53
CA ALA A 489 4.75 -24.22 -20.64
C ALA A 489 5.32 -22.90 -21.16
N ASP A 490 5.63 -22.81 -22.45
CA ASP A 490 6.11 -21.58 -23.09
C ASP A 490 5.02 -20.48 -23.03
N ARG A 491 3.75 -20.85 -23.20
CA ARG A 491 2.61 -19.94 -23.03
C ARG A 491 2.49 -19.43 -21.59
N GLU A 492 2.64 -20.32 -20.60
CA GLU A 492 2.66 -19.94 -19.18
C GLU A 492 3.78 -18.96 -18.87
N GLU A 493 5.00 -19.24 -19.34
CA GLU A 493 6.15 -18.37 -19.16
C GLU A 493 5.93 -17.00 -19.80
N PHE A 494 5.38 -16.97 -21.02
CA PHE A 494 5.05 -15.71 -21.71
C PHE A 494 4.01 -14.88 -20.94
N ILE A 495 2.93 -15.49 -20.48
CA ILE A 495 1.90 -14.78 -19.70
C ILE A 495 2.50 -14.23 -18.39
N ASN A 496 3.34 -15.01 -17.70
CA ASN A 496 4.02 -14.53 -16.49
C ASN A 496 4.96 -13.35 -16.78
N LYS A 497 5.70 -13.38 -17.90
CA LYS A 497 6.51 -12.24 -18.35
C LYS A 497 5.64 -10.99 -18.61
N CYS A 498 4.47 -11.16 -19.23
CA CYS A 498 3.52 -10.06 -19.44
C CYS A 498 3.02 -9.49 -18.11
N ILE A 499 2.64 -10.34 -17.15
CA ILE A 499 2.20 -9.90 -15.82
C ILE A 499 3.31 -9.12 -15.12
N ASN A 500 4.55 -9.61 -15.15
CA ASN A 500 5.67 -8.93 -14.52
C ASN A 500 5.99 -7.59 -15.20
N ALA A 501 5.92 -7.53 -16.53
CA ALA A 501 6.10 -6.29 -17.28
C ALA A 501 5.00 -5.26 -16.94
N ILE A 502 3.73 -5.69 -16.85
CA ILE A 502 2.61 -4.83 -16.44
C ILE A 502 2.81 -4.32 -15.01
N LYS A 503 3.23 -5.19 -14.08
CA LYS A 503 3.55 -4.77 -12.69
C LYS A 503 4.64 -3.70 -12.67
N ALA A 504 5.73 -3.90 -13.39
CA ALA A 504 6.83 -2.93 -13.46
C ALA A 504 6.40 -1.59 -14.07
N VAL A 505 5.58 -1.61 -15.12
CA VAL A 505 5.04 -0.39 -15.75
C VAL A 505 4.07 0.32 -14.79
N ASP A 506 3.20 -0.41 -14.11
CA ASP A 506 2.26 0.14 -13.11
C ASP A 506 3.01 0.84 -11.97
N GLU A 507 4.03 0.16 -11.38
CA GLU A 507 4.86 0.73 -10.31
C GLU A 507 5.62 1.98 -10.78
N TYR A 508 6.21 1.94 -11.97
CA TYR A 508 6.91 3.09 -12.56
C TYR A 508 5.96 4.27 -12.82
N ASN A 509 4.78 3.99 -13.38
CA ASN A 509 3.77 5.02 -13.64
C ASN A 509 3.25 5.65 -12.34
N LYS A 510 3.01 4.85 -11.30
CA LYS A 510 2.64 5.33 -9.96
C LYS A 510 3.72 6.24 -9.39
N MET A 511 4.97 5.81 -9.43
CA MET A 511 6.11 6.60 -8.93
C MET A 511 6.18 7.97 -9.61
N LEU A 512 6.13 8.02 -10.95
CA LEU A 512 6.20 9.27 -11.70
C LEU A 512 5.01 10.18 -11.40
N SER A 513 3.79 9.64 -11.40
CA SER A 513 2.56 10.39 -11.13
C SER A 513 2.55 10.95 -9.70
N LEU A 514 2.95 10.17 -8.71
CA LEU A 514 3.04 10.60 -7.32
C LEU A 514 4.09 11.69 -7.12
N LYS A 515 5.24 11.58 -7.79
CA LYS A 515 6.27 12.60 -7.76
C LYS A 515 5.74 13.93 -8.28
N GLU A 516 5.12 13.94 -9.46
CA GLU A 516 4.53 15.14 -10.05
C GLU A 516 3.40 15.72 -9.19
N ILE A 517 2.53 14.88 -8.65
CA ILE A 517 1.45 15.33 -7.76
C ILE A 517 2.03 15.97 -6.48
N ASN A 518 3.07 15.37 -5.88
CA ASN A 518 3.72 15.91 -4.69
C ASN A 518 4.41 17.26 -4.95
N GLU A 519 5.00 17.45 -6.11
CA GLU A 519 5.56 18.74 -6.53
C GLU A 519 4.46 19.79 -6.66
N ARG A 520 3.37 19.49 -7.37
CA ARG A 520 2.21 20.37 -7.53
C ARG A 520 1.50 20.65 -6.21
N LEU A 521 1.42 19.66 -5.33
CA LEU A 521 0.85 19.79 -3.99
C LEU A 521 1.60 20.84 -3.16
N ASN A 522 2.94 20.81 -3.20
CA ASN A 522 3.73 21.79 -2.49
C ASN A 522 3.70 23.18 -3.16
N GLN A 523 3.62 23.26 -4.48
CA GLN A 523 3.38 24.54 -5.20
C GLN A 523 2.03 25.15 -4.79
N ALA A 524 0.97 24.34 -4.72
CA ALA A 524 -0.34 24.78 -4.25
C ALA A 524 -0.31 25.18 -2.76
N TYR A 525 0.41 24.42 -1.94
CA TYR A 525 0.56 24.74 -0.52
C TYR A 525 1.31 26.04 -0.26
N GLU A 526 2.40 26.30 -0.99
CA GLU A 526 3.12 27.57 -0.96
C GLU A 526 2.20 28.76 -1.30
N MET A 527 1.36 28.57 -2.31
CA MET A 527 0.42 29.60 -2.75
C MET A 527 -0.66 29.92 -1.69
N LEU A 528 -1.08 28.94 -0.91
CA LEU A 528 -2.25 29.01 -0.03
C LEU A 528 -1.94 29.15 1.47
N SER A 529 -0.74 28.76 1.90
CA SER A 529 -0.38 28.66 3.33
C SER A 529 0.75 29.58 3.72
N GLU A 530 0.64 30.18 4.91
CA GLU A 530 1.76 30.86 5.58
C GLU A 530 2.72 29.84 6.22
N ASP A 531 2.26 28.65 6.54
CA ASP A 531 3.08 27.61 7.17
C ASP A 531 4.18 27.08 6.24
N TYR A 532 4.04 27.27 4.90
CA TYR A 532 5.08 26.93 3.94
C TYR A 532 6.38 27.69 4.20
N ASP A 533 6.28 28.98 4.51
CA ASP A 533 7.42 29.84 4.82
C ASP A 533 8.13 29.40 6.12
N ASN A 534 7.40 28.72 7.01
CA ASN A 534 7.93 28.10 8.24
C ASN A 534 8.53 26.70 8.02
N GLY A 535 8.68 26.28 6.76
CA GLY A 535 9.29 24.99 6.39
C GLY A 535 8.33 23.81 6.47
N ARG A 536 7.02 24.00 6.66
CA ARG A 536 6.03 22.92 6.57
C ARG A 536 5.83 22.51 5.10
N ARG A 537 5.76 21.22 4.86
CA ARG A 537 5.56 20.61 3.52
C ARG A 537 4.47 19.55 3.59
N LEU A 538 3.84 19.29 2.45
CA LEU A 538 2.87 18.22 2.28
C LEU A 538 3.46 17.09 1.45
N TYR A 539 3.01 15.88 1.71
CA TYR A 539 3.42 14.70 0.94
C TYR A 539 2.29 13.66 0.89
N ILE A 540 2.11 13.04 -0.24
CA ILE A 540 1.20 11.90 -0.40
C ILE A 540 2.02 10.64 -0.21
N VAL A 541 1.74 9.93 0.88
CA VAL A 541 2.43 8.69 1.28
C VAL A 541 1.62 7.49 0.84
N GLN A 542 2.27 6.50 0.26
CA GLN A 542 1.67 5.21 -0.02
C GLN A 542 1.88 4.27 1.17
N TYR A 543 0.80 3.88 1.84
CA TYR A 543 0.88 3.05 3.05
C TYR A 543 1.08 1.57 2.78
N ASN A 544 0.61 1.05 1.65
CA ASN A 544 0.85 -0.32 1.22
C ASN A 544 0.89 -0.42 -0.31
N LYS A 545 1.44 -1.54 -0.81
CA LYS A 545 1.55 -1.82 -2.25
C LYS A 545 0.18 -1.96 -2.94
N LYS A 546 -0.90 -2.13 -2.17
CA LYS A 546 -2.28 -2.33 -2.67
C LYS A 546 -3.16 -1.09 -2.58
N THR A 547 -2.58 0.14 -2.77
CA THR A 547 -3.41 1.32 -3.05
C THR A 547 -3.96 2.14 -1.88
N LYS A 548 -3.30 2.18 -0.75
CA LYS A 548 -3.74 3.12 0.30
C LYS A 548 -2.83 4.34 0.33
N TYR A 549 -3.38 5.49 -0.04
CA TYR A 549 -2.68 6.77 -0.05
C TYR A 549 -3.18 7.67 1.09
N ARG A 550 -2.26 8.41 1.67
CA ARG A 550 -2.56 9.40 2.71
C ARG A 550 -1.81 10.69 2.43
N MET A 551 -2.48 11.82 2.66
CA MET A 551 -1.81 13.10 2.70
C MET A 551 -1.22 13.33 4.10
N ALA A 552 0.06 13.62 4.17
CA ALA A 552 0.81 13.88 5.39
C ALA A 552 1.45 15.27 5.35
N SER A 553 1.65 15.89 6.51
CA SER A 553 2.46 17.11 6.64
C SER A 553 3.70 16.84 7.49
N TYR A 554 4.81 17.49 7.14
CA TYR A 554 6.09 17.38 7.85
C TYR A 554 6.86 18.70 7.84
N ILE A 555 7.82 18.84 8.74
CA ILE A 555 8.74 19.97 8.77
C ILE A 555 10.03 19.61 8.05
N GLU A 556 10.33 20.33 6.96
CA GLU A 556 11.49 20.07 6.10
C GLU A 556 12.83 20.10 6.84
N GLY A 557 12.97 21.00 7.82
CA GLY A 557 14.19 21.04 8.64
C GLY A 557 14.40 19.81 9.51
N LYS A 558 13.32 19.24 10.07
CA LYS A 558 13.38 17.98 10.85
C LYS A 558 13.72 16.80 9.93
N PHE A 559 13.07 16.73 8.78
CA PHE A 559 13.35 15.72 7.76
C PHE A 559 14.82 15.76 7.32
N ASN A 560 15.32 16.93 6.93
CA ASN A 560 16.69 17.11 6.45
C ASN A 560 17.73 16.72 7.50
N LYS A 561 17.45 16.95 8.78
CA LYS A 561 18.34 16.55 9.89
C LYS A 561 18.45 15.03 9.96
N ILE A 562 17.32 14.31 10.08
CA ILE A 562 17.27 12.85 10.16
C ILE A 562 17.87 12.21 8.91
N TYR A 563 17.50 12.70 7.73
CA TYR A 563 18.00 12.18 6.46
C TYR A 563 19.52 12.30 6.30
N LYS A 564 20.14 13.38 6.80
CA LYS A 564 21.59 13.56 6.73
C LYS A 564 22.36 12.72 7.75
N GLU A 565 21.74 12.40 8.87
CA GLU A 565 22.39 11.65 9.97
C GLU A 565 22.43 10.13 9.68
N ASP A 566 21.48 9.58 8.92
CA ASP A 566 21.35 8.14 8.70
C ASP A 566 21.93 7.67 7.35
N ARG A 567 23.26 7.78 7.24
CA ARG A 567 23.98 7.37 6.02
C ARG A 567 23.95 5.85 5.75
N GLU A 568 23.88 5.05 6.80
CA GLU A 568 23.89 3.58 6.68
C GLU A 568 22.59 3.07 6.06
N THR A 569 21.44 3.58 6.51
CA THR A 569 20.15 3.22 5.92
C THR A 569 20.06 3.67 4.46
N ILE A 570 20.57 4.87 4.12
CA ILE A 570 20.61 5.37 2.74
C ILE A 570 21.43 4.43 1.85
N ALA A 571 22.61 4.00 2.32
CA ALA A 571 23.46 3.09 1.56
C ALA A 571 22.82 1.70 1.40
N ALA A 572 22.16 1.18 2.44
CA ALA A 572 21.46 -0.10 2.39
C ALA A 572 20.29 -0.11 1.39
N PHE A 573 19.51 0.98 1.33
CA PHE A 573 18.44 1.14 0.34
C PHE A 573 18.98 1.32 -1.08
N ALA A 574 20.05 2.08 -1.26
CA ALA A 574 20.67 2.28 -2.56
C ALA A 574 21.27 0.98 -3.14
N ALA A 575 21.56 0.00 -2.30
CA ALA A 575 22.06 -1.32 -2.70
C ALA A 575 20.95 -2.30 -3.13
N GLN A 576 19.67 -1.96 -2.94
CA GLN A 576 18.57 -2.85 -3.31
C GLN A 576 18.26 -2.73 -4.81
N PRO A 577 18.35 -3.85 -5.59
CA PRO A 577 18.23 -3.79 -7.04
C PRO A 577 16.81 -3.50 -7.55
N ASP A 578 15.81 -3.67 -6.70
CA ASP A 578 14.39 -3.56 -7.08
C ASP A 578 13.80 -2.15 -6.85
N ILE A 579 14.57 -1.23 -6.29
CA ILE A 579 14.13 0.14 -6.03
C ILE A 579 14.51 1.03 -7.23
N LEU A 580 13.49 1.47 -8.00
CA LEU A 580 13.66 2.30 -9.19
C LEU A 580 14.23 3.69 -8.86
N ASP A 581 13.83 4.29 -7.74
CA ASP A 581 14.40 5.52 -7.23
C ASP A 581 14.63 5.40 -5.70
N PRO A 582 15.86 5.04 -5.27
CA PRO A 582 16.19 4.89 -3.85
C PRO A 582 16.00 6.18 -3.04
N VAL A 583 16.14 7.34 -3.68
CA VAL A 583 16.03 8.64 -3.01
C VAL A 583 14.57 8.93 -2.65
N ASP A 584 13.63 8.69 -3.57
CA ASP A 584 12.21 8.94 -3.31
C ASP A 584 11.61 7.90 -2.34
N ALA A 585 12.00 6.63 -2.43
CA ALA A 585 11.58 5.59 -1.48
C ALA A 585 12.08 5.89 -0.06
N LEU A 586 13.33 6.32 0.08
CA LEU A 586 13.90 6.78 1.35
C LEU A 586 13.22 8.03 1.87
N LYS A 587 12.87 8.97 0.99
CA LYS A 587 12.17 10.20 1.36
C LYS A 587 10.84 9.88 2.03
N GLU A 588 10.06 8.95 1.47
CA GLU A 588 8.80 8.50 2.05
C GLU A 588 8.99 7.89 3.45
N TYR A 589 9.98 7.00 3.61
CA TYR A 589 10.32 6.38 4.88
C TYR A 589 10.64 7.41 5.97
N TYR A 590 11.45 8.44 5.65
CA TYR A 590 11.82 9.47 6.62
C TYR A 590 10.69 10.46 6.89
N ILE A 591 9.86 10.78 5.89
CA ILE A 591 8.68 11.62 6.08
C ILE A 591 7.73 10.98 7.09
N CYS A 592 7.51 9.67 7.01
CA CYS A 592 6.68 8.95 7.97
C CYS A 592 7.17 9.04 9.42
N LYS A 593 8.49 9.24 9.62
CA LYS A 593 9.08 9.43 10.96
C LYS A 593 8.92 10.84 11.54
N VAL A 594 8.63 11.83 10.70
CA VAL A 594 8.56 13.26 11.10
C VAL A 594 7.19 13.87 10.83
N LEU A 595 6.15 13.05 10.80
CA LEU A 595 4.78 13.53 10.60
C LEU A 595 4.35 14.48 11.71
N GLU A 596 3.66 15.54 11.29
CA GLU A 596 3.09 16.54 12.19
C GLU A 596 1.57 16.43 12.23
N SER A 597 0.97 16.66 13.39
CA SER A 597 -0.47 16.82 13.52
C SER A 597 -0.94 18.12 12.89
N ASN A 598 -2.14 18.14 12.36
CA ASN A 598 -2.74 19.32 11.73
C ASN A 598 -3.85 19.90 12.61
N SER A 599 -3.84 21.21 12.79
CA SER A 599 -5.02 21.94 13.30
C SER A 599 -6.14 21.91 12.26
N THR A 600 -7.37 22.23 12.66
CA THR A 600 -8.54 22.25 11.75
C THR A 600 -8.33 23.18 10.55
N GLY A 601 -7.74 24.36 10.79
CA GLY A 601 -7.43 25.31 9.72
C GLY A 601 -6.36 24.79 8.76
N GLN A 602 -5.29 24.18 9.28
CA GLN A 602 -4.25 23.52 8.47
C GLN A 602 -4.83 22.37 7.65
N ALA A 603 -5.71 21.58 8.24
CA ALA A 603 -6.41 20.51 7.54
C ALA A 603 -7.15 21.01 6.29
N LYS A 604 -7.84 22.16 6.39
CA LYS A 604 -8.53 22.77 5.24
C LYS A 604 -7.57 23.26 4.16
N ILE A 605 -6.49 23.93 4.54
CA ILE A 605 -5.46 24.38 3.58
C ILE A 605 -4.82 23.18 2.87
N ASN A 606 -4.50 22.13 3.61
CA ASN A 606 -3.95 20.90 3.03
C ASN A 606 -4.90 20.31 1.98
N THR A 607 -6.20 20.28 2.28
CA THR A 607 -7.23 19.78 1.36
C THR A 607 -7.41 20.68 0.14
N LEU A 608 -7.40 22.01 0.32
CA LEU A 608 -7.43 22.97 -0.79
C LEU A 608 -6.21 22.81 -1.69
N SER A 609 -5.03 22.63 -1.09
CA SER A 609 -3.77 22.39 -1.83
C SER A 609 -3.83 21.09 -2.62
N PHE A 610 -4.38 20.02 -2.05
CA PHE A 610 -4.62 18.76 -2.74
C PHE A 610 -5.58 18.93 -3.92
N ALA A 611 -6.72 19.60 -3.72
CA ALA A 611 -7.66 19.88 -4.80
C ALA A 611 -7.00 20.61 -5.97
N LYS A 612 -6.26 21.66 -5.66
CA LYS A 612 -5.53 22.45 -6.65
C LYS A 612 -4.50 21.59 -7.39
N SER A 613 -3.73 20.76 -6.66
CA SER A 613 -2.72 19.88 -7.28
C SER A 613 -3.34 18.90 -8.27
N ILE A 614 -4.49 18.32 -7.93
CA ILE A 614 -5.23 17.37 -8.79
C ILE A 614 -5.76 18.06 -10.04
N LEU A 615 -6.33 19.27 -9.88
CA LEU A 615 -6.82 20.06 -11.02
C LEU A 615 -5.68 20.42 -12.00
N ASP A 616 -4.52 20.82 -11.46
CA ASP A 616 -3.35 21.17 -12.27
C ASP A 616 -2.73 19.94 -12.93
N PHE A 617 -2.62 18.82 -12.22
CA PHE A 617 -2.14 17.56 -12.77
C PHE A 617 -3.04 17.10 -13.93
N SER A 618 -4.35 17.06 -13.72
CA SER A 618 -5.32 16.65 -14.73
C SER A 618 -5.30 17.55 -15.97
N ARG A 619 -4.96 18.82 -15.82
CA ARG A 619 -4.81 19.77 -16.92
C ARG A 619 -3.56 19.46 -17.74
N ALA A 620 -2.41 19.23 -17.08
CA ALA A 620 -1.14 18.97 -17.72
C ALA A 620 -1.09 17.66 -18.50
N GLU A 621 -1.58 16.56 -17.90
CA GLU A 621 -1.60 15.25 -18.55
C GLU A 621 -2.42 15.23 -19.84
N ARG A 622 -3.50 16.01 -19.90
CA ARG A 622 -4.37 16.09 -21.08
C ARG A 622 -3.81 16.94 -22.22
N ASP A 623 -2.98 17.91 -21.90
CA ASP A 623 -2.32 18.71 -22.93
C ASP A 623 -1.34 17.87 -23.77
N VAL A 624 -0.82 16.78 -23.21
CA VAL A 624 0.14 15.88 -23.87
C VAL A 624 -0.53 14.74 -24.65
N ASN A 625 -1.63 14.17 -24.17
CA ASN A 625 -2.07 12.83 -24.57
C ASN A 625 -3.36 12.74 -25.40
N SER A 626 -4.18 13.78 -25.58
CA SER A 626 -5.40 13.64 -26.40
C SER A 626 -6.01 14.92 -26.96
N THR A 627 -6.49 14.81 -28.19
CA THR A 627 -7.29 15.81 -28.89
C THR A 627 -8.79 15.78 -28.51
N GLU A 628 -9.27 14.75 -27.81
CA GLU A 628 -10.69 14.52 -27.58
C GLU A 628 -11.18 14.70 -26.15
N LEU A 629 -10.30 14.87 -25.14
CA LEU A 629 -10.69 14.98 -23.75
C LEU A 629 -10.77 16.42 -23.26
N THR A 630 -11.72 16.68 -22.37
CA THR A 630 -11.95 17.97 -21.72
C THR A 630 -10.68 18.48 -21.03
N ARG A 631 -10.19 19.67 -21.40
CA ARG A 631 -8.91 20.22 -20.92
C ARG A 631 -8.93 20.76 -19.49
N SER A 632 -10.12 21.12 -18.95
CA SER A 632 -10.26 21.60 -17.58
C SER A 632 -11.58 21.19 -16.97
N TYR A 633 -11.58 21.03 -15.64
CA TYR A 633 -12.80 20.79 -14.85
C TYR A 633 -13.23 22.05 -14.11
N PRO A 634 -14.54 22.23 -13.87
CA PRO A 634 -15.01 23.23 -12.92
C PRO A 634 -14.62 22.81 -11.50
N PHE A 635 -14.35 23.80 -10.65
CA PHE A 635 -14.12 23.59 -9.22
C PHE A 635 -15.35 24.05 -8.43
N LEU A 636 -15.96 23.13 -7.68
CA LEU A 636 -17.15 23.39 -6.86
C LEU A 636 -16.76 23.30 -5.40
N ILE A 637 -17.03 24.36 -4.63
CA ILE A 637 -16.59 24.42 -3.24
C ILE A 637 -17.64 25.07 -2.34
N ASP A 638 -17.95 24.38 -1.23
CA ASP A 638 -18.81 24.91 -0.17
C ASP A 638 -17.97 25.40 1.01
N SER A 639 -18.19 26.64 1.41
CA SER A 639 -17.69 27.23 2.64
C SER A 639 -16.16 27.05 2.91
N PRO A 640 -15.27 27.39 1.94
CA PRO A 640 -13.83 27.11 2.05
C PRO A 640 -13.11 27.91 3.12
N PHE A 641 -13.67 29.03 3.55
CA PHE A 641 -12.97 30.06 4.35
C PHE A 641 -13.25 29.96 5.85
N THR A 642 -14.13 29.10 6.29
CA THR A 642 -14.42 28.91 7.72
C THR A 642 -13.21 28.29 8.43
N GLU A 643 -12.90 28.77 9.66
CA GLU A 643 -11.83 28.22 10.51
C GLU A 643 -10.38 28.45 9.99
N LEU A 644 -10.18 29.29 8.99
CA LEU A 644 -8.83 29.69 8.54
C LEU A 644 -8.31 30.86 9.40
N SER A 645 -6.97 30.90 9.60
CA SER A 645 -6.31 32.11 10.12
C SER A 645 -6.38 33.25 9.10
N ASP A 646 -6.28 34.50 9.59
CA ASP A 646 -6.41 35.68 8.72
C ASP A 646 -5.47 35.65 7.51
N GLY A 647 -4.21 35.25 7.68
CA GLY A 647 -3.24 35.18 6.60
C GLY A 647 -3.52 34.06 5.58
N ASN A 648 -3.90 32.87 6.06
CA ASN A 648 -4.31 31.76 5.18
C ASN A 648 -5.64 32.08 4.48
N LEU A 649 -6.56 32.79 5.14
CA LEU A 649 -7.80 33.29 4.56
C LEU A 649 -7.52 34.23 3.40
N GLU A 650 -6.67 35.23 3.62
CA GLU A 650 -6.31 36.23 2.60
C GLU A 650 -5.61 35.58 1.39
N LYS A 651 -4.59 34.74 1.64
CA LYS A 651 -3.88 34.02 0.59
C LYS A 651 -4.86 33.15 -0.25
N SER A 652 -5.71 32.35 0.42
CA SER A 652 -6.67 31.47 -0.26
C SER A 652 -7.74 32.23 -1.04
N ALA A 653 -8.30 33.30 -0.46
CA ALA A 653 -9.32 34.10 -1.13
C ALA A 653 -8.80 34.81 -2.39
N ARG A 654 -7.60 35.40 -2.32
CA ARG A 654 -6.96 36.05 -3.48
C ARG A 654 -6.66 35.08 -4.63
N ARG A 655 -6.35 33.83 -4.33
CA ARG A 655 -5.91 32.82 -5.28
C ARG A 655 -6.99 31.85 -5.76
N LEU A 656 -8.21 31.92 -5.20
CA LEU A 656 -9.29 30.99 -5.54
C LEU A 656 -9.59 30.96 -7.05
N HIS A 657 -9.50 32.09 -7.73
CA HIS A 657 -9.73 32.21 -9.18
C HIS A 657 -8.71 31.42 -10.03
N GLU A 658 -7.55 31.08 -9.47
CA GLU A 658 -6.49 30.33 -10.15
C GLU A 658 -6.71 28.80 -10.11
N PHE A 659 -7.72 28.30 -9.36
CA PHE A 659 -7.97 26.87 -9.20
C PHE A 659 -8.45 26.20 -10.48
N ALA A 660 -9.38 26.83 -11.20
CA ALA A 660 -9.99 26.28 -12.39
C ALA A 660 -10.46 27.38 -13.34
N ASP A 661 -10.74 27.02 -14.60
CA ASP A 661 -11.32 27.96 -15.57
C ASP A 661 -12.74 28.40 -15.19
N GLN A 662 -13.41 27.63 -14.32
CA GLN A 662 -14.67 27.99 -13.68
C GLN A 662 -14.66 27.54 -12.23
N VAL A 663 -14.97 28.45 -11.33
CA VAL A 663 -15.14 28.18 -9.91
C VAL A 663 -16.57 28.49 -9.49
N ILE A 664 -17.26 27.54 -8.88
CA ILE A 664 -18.56 27.72 -8.26
C ILE A 664 -18.37 27.73 -6.76
N LEU A 665 -18.40 28.94 -6.19
CA LEU A 665 -18.19 29.19 -4.78
C LEU A 665 -19.54 29.31 -4.06
N MET A 666 -19.81 28.42 -3.11
CA MET A 666 -20.94 28.49 -2.22
C MET A 666 -20.49 29.08 -0.88
N ILE A 667 -21.12 30.14 -0.42
CA ILE A 667 -20.65 30.88 0.76
C ILE A 667 -21.82 31.45 1.58
N SER A 668 -21.64 31.57 2.88
CA SER A 668 -22.61 32.29 3.74
C SER A 668 -22.39 33.80 3.64
N ASN A 669 -23.44 34.60 3.98
CA ASN A 669 -23.32 36.04 4.05
C ASN A 669 -22.25 36.51 5.07
N GLU A 670 -22.12 35.79 6.17
CA GLU A 670 -21.15 36.07 7.23
C GLU A 670 -19.72 35.86 6.72
N SER A 671 -19.44 34.70 6.13
CA SER A 671 -18.12 34.40 5.59
C SER A 671 -17.75 35.27 4.39
N LEU A 672 -18.74 35.69 3.58
CA LEU A 672 -18.51 36.59 2.45
C LEU A 672 -18.02 37.98 2.94
N SER A 673 -18.52 38.48 4.05
CA SER A 673 -18.13 39.84 4.55
C SER A 673 -16.62 39.96 4.77
N GLY A 674 -15.95 38.88 5.21
CA GLY A 674 -14.51 38.87 5.47
C GLY A 674 -13.62 38.78 4.21
N VAL A 675 -14.15 38.30 3.07
CA VAL A 675 -13.38 38.06 1.85
C VAL A 675 -13.89 38.77 0.61
N LYS A 676 -14.94 39.56 0.76
CA LYS A 676 -15.65 40.17 -0.36
C LYS A 676 -14.74 40.94 -1.31
N ASP A 677 -13.94 41.85 -0.78
CA ASP A 677 -13.08 42.73 -1.57
C ASP A 677 -11.96 41.96 -2.32
N LEU A 678 -11.58 40.82 -1.77
CA LEU A 678 -10.54 39.95 -2.35
C LEU A 678 -11.06 39.11 -3.54
N ILE A 679 -12.33 38.72 -3.50
CA ILE A 679 -12.93 37.79 -4.48
C ILE A 679 -13.70 38.55 -5.56
N MET A 680 -14.39 39.63 -5.25
CA MET A 680 -15.26 40.37 -6.17
C MET A 680 -14.65 40.77 -7.51
N PRO A 681 -13.34 41.08 -7.63
CA PRO A 681 -12.71 41.33 -8.93
C PRO A 681 -12.83 40.19 -9.92
N TYR A 682 -12.94 38.95 -9.43
CA TYR A 682 -12.99 37.72 -10.22
C TYR A 682 -14.39 37.13 -10.36
N VAL A 683 -15.41 37.76 -9.76
CA VAL A 683 -16.80 37.29 -9.81
C VAL A 683 -17.46 37.69 -11.13
N GLY A 684 -17.92 36.72 -11.91
CA GLY A 684 -18.67 36.87 -13.14
C GLY A 684 -20.19 36.85 -12.97
N GLY A 685 -20.66 36.20 -11.89
CA GLY A 685 -22.07 36.11 -11.55
C GLY A 685 -22.29 35.78 -10.09
N MET A 686 -23.44 36.20 -9.57
CA MET A 686 -23.84 35.93 -8.20
C MET A 686 -25.29 35.50 -8.15
N THR A 687 -25.59 34.44 -7.41
CA THR A 687 -26.94 33.99 -7.10
C THR A 687 -27.14 34.00 -5.59
N THR A 688 -28.20 34.62 -5.13
CA THR A 688 -28.55 34.64 -3.69
C THR A 688 -29.73 33.70 -3.48
N LEU A 689 -29.58 32.76 -2.54
CA LEU A 689 -30.65 31.89 -2.08
C LEU A 689 -31.19 32.38 -0.74
N GLU A 690 -32.48 32.38 -0.60
CA GLU A 690 -33.18 32.68 0.65
C GLU A 690 -33.98 31.45 1.09
N LYS A 691 -33.95 31.16 2.40
CA LYS A 691 -34.76 30.10 3.00
C LYS A 691 -36.20 30.61 3.12
N ASN A 692 -37.16 29.84 2.65
CA ASN A 692 -38.57 30.14 2.86
C ASN A 692 -38.97 29.65 4.28
N ASN A 693 -39.42 30.54 5.12
CA ASN A 693 -39.76 30.20 6.52
C ASN A 693 -41.00 29.32 6.65
N ASN A 694 -41.82 29.19 5.59
CA ASN A 694 -43.11 28.50 5.64
C ASN A 694 -43.07 27.05 5.17
N ASP A 695 -42.06 26.62 4.40
CA ASP A 695 -42.09 25.27 3.74
C ASP A 695 -40.69 24.65 3.60
N ALA A 696 -39.71 25.02 4.40
CA ALA A 696 -38.34 24.50 4.33
C ALA A 696 -37.69 24.53 2.92
N SER A 697 -38.23 25.30 2.00
CA SER A 697 -37.68 25.42 0.64
C SER A 697 -36.78 26.63 0.50
N SER A 698 -35.91 26.60 -0.50
CA SER A 698 -35.03 27.73 -0.87
C SER A 698 -35.53 28.40 -2.15
N LYS A 699 -35.38 29.70 -2.25
CA LYS A 699 -35.76 30.55 -3.40
C LYS A 699 -34.57 31.40 -3.84
N ILE A 700 -34.53 31.73 -5.12
CA ILE A 700 -33.63 32.77 -5.63
C ILE A 700 -34.22 34.11 -5.34
N LYS A 701 -33.38 35.00 -4.76
CA LYS A 701 -33.74 36.42 -4.50
C LYS A 701 -33.68 37.22 -5.76
#